data_66ce8209f09cb39bd91947e48c3bb8ad
#
_entry.id   66ce8209f09cb39bd91947e48c3bb8ad
#
_cell.length_a   1.000
_cell.length_b   1.000
_cell.length_c   1.000
_cell.angle_alpha   90.00
_cell.angle_beta   90.00
_cell.angle_gamma   90.00
#
_symmetry.space_group_name_H-M   'P 1'
#
loop_
_entity.id
_entity.type
_entity.pdbx_description
1 polymer ?
#
loop_
_entity_poly.entity_id
_entity_poly.type
_entity_poly.pdbx_seq_one_letter_code
_entity_poly.pdbx_strand_id
1 'polypeptide(L)'
;MSSIAIDLAALLGGVDRPGDFYTAGTCEIFAPGLDVQGVGPIALPLLPVQAEQLIAIAQHAPYGRGEQTLVDTEVRRTWQIDPERVQIRGRAWDRTLENIVGRAAEGLGVTGPVAAEFYKLLVYDEGAFFVSHRDSEKTAGMFATLVIVLPAFYSGGELVIRHNGREVRLDPNSHEPSEAGFVAFYADCVHEVLPVTSGCRLTLVYNLSYRTSGKQPLPPNFTRERDRLAALLRQWGGEKTESGLPEKLIYPLEHTYTQAGLSFEALKGADAAKAATLFAAAGEAGFDLHLALVSIEESGSAEQSGGYGGYGRGRHDDDSFEVIEVDNRSETLFEWRLPAGGDPGLGPLPIVDGEVSPPDAFDDMVPDDESFQEATGNEGASFERSYRVAALVLWPRHRRLAVINQGGLETTLPYLAELTERWSQSGEDRNSPFWAEAHELSSHMLVSWPMQSWRPAKSSSDATTMLTLLHRLGDSANIDSFLETVSAVCVFDKGDGESVLQAIRLLPRPRAGELLKQIVAGNATRALDACADLLARSAAGLDEFDLAPAAATLVAALPCDPARIGEVAPWQRPRAIEPVVVVDVLTALIRIAPALAQSALDTLLAWPKTYPFDAVLVPAGLALGRTGAAGTAAVERLIIACTAHLHARISEHLESPADWRRPDALGCTCRFCRELSTFLADPVRPTWALKSLQVNRSHVETEIRKCHCDVDTKTLRQGSPHSLFCTKNQASYGRRARQRKKDLEHLSLFEEYCSQGRSPS
;
A
#
# COMPACT_ATOMS: atom_id res chain seq x y z
N MET A 1 -18.59 -25.98 -2.96
CA MET A 1 -17.14 -25.80 -2.89
C MET A 1 -16.53 -26.43 -4.12
N SER A 2 -15.68 -25.72 -4.82
CA SER A 2 -15.14 -26.19 -6.11
C SER A 2 -14.30 -27.44 -5.90
N SER A 3 -14.71 -28.54 -6.51
CA SER A 3 -13.97 -29.82 -6.53
C SER A 3 -12.59 -29.63 -7.17
N ILE A 4 -12.40 -28.61 -8.03
CA ILE A 4 -11.18 -28.42 -8.82
C ILE A 4 -9.90 -28.22 -7.97
N ALA A 5 -9.97 -27.44 -6.89
CA ALA A 5 -8.82 -27.18 -6.02
C ALA A 5 -8.39 -28.46 -5.27
N ILE A 6 -9.37 -29.25 -4.82
CA ILE A 6 -9.14 -30.55 -4.16
C ILE A 6 -8.57 -31.57 -5.15
N ASP A 7 -9.14 -31.63 -6.37
CA ASP A 7 -8.71 -32.56 -7.41
C ASP A 7 -7.30 -32.25 -7.90
N LEU A 8 -6.94 -30.96 -8.05
CA LEU A 8 -5.58 -30.52 -8.39
C LEU A 8 -4.57 -30.96 -7.32
N ALA A 9 -4.88 -30.72 -6.05
CA ALA A 9 -4.02 -31.11 -4.94
C ALA A 9 -3.84 -32.64 -4.88
N ALA A 10 -4.91 -33.40 -5.07
CA ALA A 10 -4.85 -34.87 -5.07
C ALA A 10 -3.98 -35.41 -6.21
N LEU A 11 -4.07 -34.83 -7.41
CA LEU A 11 -3.25 -35.26 -8.54
C LEU A 11 -1.77 -34.87 -8.37
N LEU A 12 -1.48 -33.66 -7.87
CA LEU A 12 -0.10 -33.23 -7.59
C LEU A 12 0.52 -33.96 -6.41
N GLY A 13 -0.29 -34.36 -5.42
CA GLY A 13 0.14 -35.21 -4.31
C GLY A 13 0.58 -36.62 -4.75
N GLY A 14 0.14 -37.08 -5.93
CA GLY A 14 0.58 -38.33 -6.54
C GLY A 14 1.93 -38.26 -7.29
N VAL A 15 2.52 -37.06 -7.41
CA VAL A 15 3.84 -36.90 -8.01
C VAL A 15 4.90 -37.32 -6.99
N ASP A 16 5.57 -38.45 -7.24
CA ASP A 16 6.55 -39.03 -6.33
C ASP A 16 7.74 -38.07 -6.08
N ARG A 17 8.27 -38.10 -4.87
CA ARG A 17 9.42 -37.31 -4.47
C ARG A 17 10.69 -37.92 -5.04
N PRO A 18 11.53 -37.16 -5.78
CA PRO A 18 12.82 -37.66 -6.24
C PRO A 18 13.82 -37.88 -5.11
N GLY A 19 13.62 -37.24 -3.93
CA GLY A 19 14.44 -37.35 -2.73
C GLY A 19 13.69 -36.92 -1.46
N ASP A 20 14.42 -36.72 -0.33
CA ASP A 20 13.84 -36.23 0.93
C ASP A 20 14.45 -34.86 1.30
N PHE A 21 13.90 -34.20 2.34
CA PHE A 21 14.42 -32.90 2.84
C PHE A 21 15.77 -33.03 3.54
N TYR A 22 16.22 -34.23 3.84
CA TYR A 22 17.51 -34.54 4.42
C TYR A 22 18.06 -35.87 3.90
N THR A 23 19.35 -36.10 4.08
CA THR A 23 20.01 -37.39 3.96
C THR A 23 21.15 -37.48 4.96
N ALA A 24 21.43 -38.69 5.42
CA ALA A 24 22.53 -38.94 6.37
C ALA A 24 23.19 -40.28 6.07
N GLY A 25 24.40 -40.42 6.55
CA GLY A 25 25.14 -41.67 6.42
C GLY A 25 26.57 -41.57 6.99
N THR A 26 27.31 -42.67 6.89
CA THR A 26 28.72 -42.73 7.20
C THR A 26 29.55 -43.00 5.94
N CYS A 27 30.81 -42.63 5.96
CA CYS A 27 31.72 -42.85 4.88
C CYS A 27 33.11 -43.13 5.44
N GLU A 28 33.76 -44.23 4.97
CA GLU A 28 35.18 -44.43 5.24
C GLU A 28 36.01 -43.26 4.75
N ILE A 29 36.87 -42.75 5.59
CA ILE A 29 37.79 -41.67 5.24
C ILE A 29 39.23 -42.08 5.34
N PHE A 30 40.02 -41.66 4.33
CA PHE A 30 41.44 -41.51 4.55
C PHE A 30 41.65 -40.16 5.20
N ALA A 31 42.19 -40.14 6.41
CA ALA A 31 42.30 -38.91 7.19
C ALA A 31 42.82 -37.74 6.35
N PRO A 32 42.10 -36.66 6.20
CA PRO A 32 42.57 -35.47 5.48
C PRO A 32 43.76 -34.88 6.22
N GLY A 33 44.67 -34.29 5.48
CA GLY A 33 45.68 -33.40 6.04
C GLY A 33 44.99 -32.10 6.47
N LEU A 34 44.38 -32.10 7.64
CA LEU A 34 43.74 -30.94 8.21
C LEU A 34 44.79 -30.09 8.95
N ASP A 35 45.02 -28.88 8.46
CA ASP A 35 45.98 -27.94 9.06
C ASP A 35 45.25 -26.65 9.43
N VAL A 36 45.41 -26.22 10.66
CA VAL A 36 44.73 -25.03 11.17
C VAL A 36 45.76 -23.98 11.59
N GLN A 37 45.68 -22.81 11.01
CA GLN A 37 46.58 -21.70 11.31
C GLN A 37 46.58 -21.36 12.79
N GLY A 38 47.74 -21.47 13.44
CA GLY A 38 47.91 -21.21 14.87
C GLY A 38 47.91 -22.48 15.75
N VAL A 39 47.51 -23.65 15.18
CA VAL A 39 47.61 -24.95 15.86
C VAL A 39 48.53 -25.90 15.08
N GLY A 40 48.47 -25.87 13.74
CA GLY A 40 49.18 -26.79 12.86
C GLY A 40 48.35 -28.03 12.46
N PRO A 41 48.98 -29.14 12.09
CA PRO A 41 48.29 -30.36 11.68
C PRO A 41 47.44 -30.98 12.79
N ILE A 42 46.18 -31.30 12.48
CA ILE A 42 45.23 -31.90 13.40
C ILE A 42 45.19 -33.40 13.21
N ALA A 43 45.36 -34.14 14.31
CA ALA A 43 45.24 -35.60 14.31
C ALA A 43 43.75 -36.02 14.29
N LEU A 44 43.46 -37.14 13.61
CA LEU A 44 42.16 -37.78 13.62
C LEU A 44 42.30 -39.23 14.06
N PRO A 45 41.54 -39.75 15.01
CA PRO A 45 40.52 -39.01 15.80
C PRO A 45 41.11 -37.82 16.57
N LEU A 46 40.27 -36.74 16.72
CA LEU A 46 40.68 -35.50 17.38
C LEU A 46 41.22 -35.78 18.80
N LEU A 47 42.43 -35.32 19.11
CA LEU A 47 43.01 -35.41 20.44
C LEU A 47 42.46 -34.31 21.37
N PRO A 48 42.21 -34.60 22.68
CA PRO A 48 41.68 -33.58 23.62
C PRO A 48 42.56 -32.34 23.70
N VAL A 49 43.88 -32.47 23.70
CA VAL A 49 44.81 -31.32 23.73
C VAL A 49 44.70 -30.45 22.49
N GLN A 50 44.42 -31.03 21.33
CA GLN A 50 44.24 -30.27 20.08
C GLN A 50 42.85 -29.62 20.04
N ALA A 51 41.82 -30.24 20.65
CA ALA A 51 40.53 -29.59 20.83
C ALA A 51 40.65 -28.31 21.65
N GLU A 52 41.39 -28.33 22.77
CA GLU A 52 41.68 -27.15 23.57
C GLU A 52 42.47 -26.08 22.78
N GLN A 53 43.45 -26.49 21.99
CA GLN A 53 44.23 -25.58 21.13
C GLN A 53 43.33 -24.93 20.04
N LEU A 54 42.45 -25.68 19.43
CA LEU A 54 41.48 -25.18 18.45
C LEU A 54 40.53 -24.16 19.10
N ILE A 55 39.99 -24.46 20.27
CA ILE A 55 39.11 -23.56 21.05
C ILE A 55 39.86 -22.27 21.40
N ALA A 56 41.11 -22.35 21.80
CA ALA A 56 41.92 -21.18 22.19
C ALA A 56 42.10 -20.16 21.06
N ILE A 57 42.04 -20.58 19.80
CA ILE A 57 42.16 -19.69 18.63
C ILE A 57 40.88 -19.42 17.89
N ALA A 58 39.79 -20.10 18.28
CA ALA A 58 38.47 -19.98 17.68
C ALA A 58 37.74 -18.75 18.21
N GLN A 59 36.68 -18.38 17.53
CA GLN A 59 35.72 -17.36 17.98
C GLN A 59 34.37 -18.03 18.28
N HIS A 60 33.55 -17.44 19.14
CA HIS A 60 32.21 -17.87 19.29
C HIS A 60 31.47 -17.73 17.95
N ALA A 61 30.77 -18.77 17.53
CA ALA A 61 30.09 -18.78 16.25
C ALA A 61 28.85 -17.85 16.33
N PRO A 62 28.73 -16.86 15.45
CA PRO A 62 27.56 -16.01 15.38
C PRO A 62 26.34 -16.76 14.84
N TYR A 63 25.15 -16.18 15.11
CA TYR A 63 23.89 -16.62 14.51
C TYR A 63 23.19 -15.43 13.85
N GLY A 64 22.30 -15.69 12.89
CA GLY A 64 21.50 -14.67 12.22
C GLY A 64 20.16 -14.46 12.94
N ARG A 65 19.78 -13.20 13.16
CA ARG A 65 18.43 -12.80 13.56
C ARG A 65 17.94 -11.73 12.60
N GLY A 66 17.08 -12.13 11.64
CA GLY A 66 16.72 -11.26 10.52
C GLY A 66 17.94 -10.84 9.69
N GLU A 67 18.17 -9.54 9.52
CA GLU A 67 19.34 -9.00 8.79
C GLU A 67 20.60 -8.84 9.68
N GLN A 68 20.51 -9.11 10.97
CA GLN A 68 21.62 -8.93 11.91
C GLN A 68 22.37 -10.22 12.19
N THR A 69 23.69 -10.12 12.33
CA THR A 69 24.56 -11.20 12.79
C THR A 69 24.98 -10.91 14.22
N LEU A 70 24.56 -11.75 15.16
CA LEU A 70 24.77 -11.58 16.59
C LEU A 70 25.59 -12.71 17.17
N VAL A 71 26.27 -12.46 18.29
CA VAL A 71 26.94 -13.48 19.11
C VAL A 71 26.25 -13.53 20.46
N ASP A 72 25.55 -14.64 20.74
CA ASP A 72 24.86 -14.89 22.01
C ASP A 72 25.09 -16.36 22.39
N THR A 73 25.75 -16.60 23.50
CA THR A 73 26.09 -17.94 23.98
C THR A 73 24.91 -18.68 24.61
N GLU A 74 23.79 -18.02 24.84
CA GLU A 74 22.53 -18.66 25.28
C GLU A 74 21.73 -19.23 24.08
N VAL A 75 21.98 -18.68 22.85
CA VAL A 75 21.39 -19.16 21.60
C VAL A 75 22.31 -20.14 20.89
N ARG A 76 23.61 -19.85 20.87
CA ARG A 76 24.61 -20.68 20.21
C ARG A 76 25.90 -20.70 21.01
N ARG A 77 26.19 -21.84 21.62
CA ARG A 77 27.45 -22.10 22.30
C ARG A 77 28.30 -23.05 21.48
N THR A 78 29.00 -22.51 20.50
CA THR A 78 29.83 -23.25 19.55
C THR A 78 31.02 -22.42 19.15
N TRP A 79 32.17 -23.05 18.94
CA TRP A 79 33.38 -22.40 18.48
C TRP A 79 33.51 -22.54 16.98
N GLN A 80 33.88 -21.46 16.26
CA GLN A 80 34.14 -21.50 14.82
C GLN A 80 35.54 -21.02 14.47
N ILE A 81 36.05 -21.58 13.40
CA ILE A 81 37.29 -21.16 12.74
C ILE A 81 36.94 -20.92 11.27
N ASP A 82 37.30 -19.74 10.79
CA ASP A 82 36.99 -19.29 9.44
C ASP A 82 37.79 -20.07 8.37
N PRO A 83 37.22 -20.23 7.17
CA PRO A 83 37.82 -21.10 6.13
C PRO A 83 39.21 -20.68 5.70
N GLU A 84 39.55 -19.38 5.75
CA GLU A 84 40.86 -18.84 5.40
C GLU A 84 41.96 -19.33 6.33
N ARG A 85 41.62 -19.77 7.53
CA ARG A 85 42.54 -20.30 8.55
C ARG A 85 42.64 -21.83 8.52
N VAL A 86 41.87 -22.51 7.68
CA VAL A 86 41.77 -23.97 7.62
C VAL A 86 42.22 -24.44 6.25
N GLN A 87 43.18 -25.34 6.22
CA GLN A 87 43.62 -25.98 5.00
C GLN A 87 43.30 -27.48 5.08
N ILE A 88 42.55 -27.97 4.11
CA ILE A 88 42.18 -29.39 3.99
C ILE A 88 42.87 -29.91 2.74
N ARG A 89 43.77 -30.93 2.90
CA ARG A 89 44.58 -31.46 1.81
C ARG A 89 44.43 -32.97 1.74
N GLY A 90 44.62 -33.52 0.55
CA GLY A 90 44.73 -34.96 0.33
C GLY A 90 43.87 -35.47 -0.81
N ARG A 91 44.47 -36.10 -1.81
CA ARG A 91 43.74 -36.68 -2.97
C ARG A 91 42.70 -37.72 -2.58
N ALA A 92 42.91 -38.44 -1.48
CA ALA A 92 41.94 -39.39 -0.98
C ALA A 92 40.72 -38.66 -0.37
N TRP A 93 40.96 -37.52 0.32
CA TRP A 93 39.89 -36.70 0.85
C TRP A 93 39.02 -36.07 -0.25
N ASP A 94 39.62 -35.57 -1.31
CA ASP A 94 38.86 -35.00 -2.44
C ASP A 94 37.88 -36.02 -3.01
N ARG A 95 38.29 -37.26 -3.19
CA ARG A 95 37.40 -38.36 -3.63
C ARG A 95 36.33 -38.72 -2.60
N THR A 96 36.67 -38.72 -1.32
CA THR A 96 35.71 -38.93 -0.24
C THR A 96 34.65 -37.85 -0.22
N LEU A 97 35.07 -36.59 -0.34
CA LEU A 97 34.14 -35.46 -0.40
C LEU A 97 33.23 -35.54 -1.65
N GLU A 98 33.78 -35.85 -2.83
CA GLU A 98 33.02 -36.07 -4.05
C GLU A 98 31.97 -37.22 -3.87
N ASN A 99 32.34 -38.32 -3.21
CA ASN A 99 31.41 -39.40 -2.89
C ASN A 99 30.31 -38.97 -1.92
N ILE A 100 30.66 -38.25 -0.83
CA ILE A 100 29.71 -37.73 0.13
C ILE A 100 28.73 -36.75 -0.56
N VAL A 101 29.24 -35.84 -1.39
CA VAL A 101 28.41 -34.87 -2.15
C VAL A 101 27.49 -35.59 -3.13
N GLY A 102 27.97 -36.59 -3.82
CA GLY A 102 27.15 -37.43 -4.73
C GLY A 102 25.97 -38.10 -3.98
N ARG A 103 26.27 -38.76 -2.85
CA ARG A 103 25.26 -39.41 -1.99
C ARG A 103 24.30 -38.38 -1.40
N ALA A 104 24.79 -37.20 -1.00
CA ALA A 104 23.97 -36.10 -0.52
C ALA A 104 23.02 -35.61 -1.62
N ALA A 105 23.50 -35.40 -2.83
CA ALA A 105 22.71 -34.98 -3.97
C ALA A 105 21.63 -36.02 -4.32
N GLU A 106 21.98 -37.31 -4.37
CA GLU A 106 21.03 -38.39 -4.63
C GLU A 106 19.93 -38.44 -3.56
N GLY A 107 20.34 -38.42 -2.27
CA GLY A 107 19.37 -38.50 -1.17
C GLY A 107 18.46 -37.26 -1.04
N LEU A 108 18.93 -36.08 -1.47
CA LEU A 108 18.13 -34.86 -1.57
C LEU A 108 17.33 -34.79 -2.89
N GLY A 109 17.48 -35.77 -3.80
CA GLY A 109 16.79 -35.79 -5.10
C GLY A 109 17.28 -34.77 -6.11
N VAL A 110 18.49 -34.29 -5.97
CA VAL A 110 19.10 -33.31 -6.88
C VAL A 110 19.85 -34.03 -8.00
N THR A 111 19.35 -33.86 -9.24
CA THR A 111 19.97 -34.41 -10.44
C THR A 111 20.74 -33.34 -11.18
N GLY A 112 22.07 -33.30 -10.98
CA GLY A 112 22.95 -32.33 -11.67
C GLY A 112 24.22 -32.06 -10.90
N PRO A 113 25.14 -31.24 -11.43
CA PRO A 113 26.41 -30.95 -10.80
C PRO A 113 26.24 -30.09 -9.54
N VAL A 114 26.52 -30.70 -8.39
CA VAL A 114 26.54 -30.03 -7.09
C VAL A 114 28.00 -29.68 -6.74
N ALA A 115 28.23 -28.44 -6.29
CA ALA A 115 29.48 -28.03 -5.72
C ALA A 115 29.35 -27.92 -4.20
N ALA A 116 30.37 -28.42 -3.49
CA ALA A 116 30.52 -28.22 -2.06
C ALA A 116 31.60 -27.15 -1.80
N GLU A 117 31.18 -26.04 -1.19
CA GLU A 117 32.08 -24.96 -0.81
C GLU A 117 32.31 -25.02 0.71
N PHE A 118 33.58 -25.17 1.12
CA PHE A 118 33.90 -25.18 2.54
C PHE A 118 33.58 -23.85 3.17
N TYR A 119 32.71 -23.90 4.18
CA TYR A 119 32.18 -22.68 4.83
C TYR A 119 32.88 -22.39 6.16
N LYS A 120 33.03 -23.40 7.04
CA LYS A 120 33.70 -23.23 8.35
C LYS A 120 34.01 -24.55 9.03
N LEU A 121 34.98 -24.51 9.95
CA LEU A 121 35.27 -25.55 10.91
C LEU A 121 34.59 -25.20 12.25
N LEU A 122 33.81 -26.13 12.80
CA LEU A 122 33.14 -25.97 14.08
C LEU A 122 33.71 -26.95 15.11
N VAL A 123 33.89 -26.49 16.34
CA VAL A 123 34.22 -27.28 17.50
C VAL A 123 33.12 -27.14 18.53
N TYR A 124 32.53 -28.27 18.95
CA TYR A 124 31.55 -28.35 19.99
C TYR A 124 32.20 -29.04 21.20
N ASP A 125 32.45 -28.30 22.25
CA ASP A 125 32.94 -28.80 23.55
C ASP A 125 31.78 -29.29 24.41
N GLU A 126 32.05 -29.80 25.61
CA GLU A 126 31.01 -30.22 26.55
C GLU A 126 30.05 -29.06 26.88
N GLY A 127 28.74 -29.32 26.74
CA GLY A 127 27.68 -28.35 26.89
C GLY A 127 27.47 -27.42 25.68
N ALA A 128 28.20 -27.61 24.58
CA ALA A 128 27.99 -26.84 23.35
C ALA A 128 26.72 -27.29 22.61
N PHE A 129 25.96 -26.32 22.13
CA PHE A 129 24.68 -26.53 21.43
C PHE A 129 24.41 -25.42 20.43
N PHE A 130 23.38 -25.59 19.61
CA PHE A 130 22.81 -24.53 18.80
C PHE A 130 21.29 -24.71 18.75
N VAL A 131 20.53 -23.69 19.23
CA VAL A 131 19.07 -23.75 19.25
C VAL A 131 18.48 -23.79 17.84
N SER A 132 17.20 -24.06 17.77
CA SER A 132 16.42 -24.19 16.55
C SER A 132 16.54 -22.92 15.67
N HIS A 133 16.97 -23.09 14.41
CA HIS A 133 17.15 -22.01 13.44
C HIS A 133 17.08 -22.54 12.00
N ARG A 134 17.07 -21.63 11.02
CA ARG A 134 17.26 -21.93 9.58
C ARG A 134 18.54 -21.31 9.07
N ASP A 135 19.18 -21.95 8.11
CA ASP A 135 20.34 -21.37 7.44
C ASP A 135 19.87 -20.32 6.42
N SER A 136 20.53 -19.17 6.42
CA SER A 136 20.35 -18.19 5.36
C SER A 136 21.25 -18.54 4.16
N GLU A 137 20.83 -18.21 2.95
CA GLU A 137 21.66 -18.34 1.74
C GLU A 137 22.96 -17.55 1.90
N LYS A 138 24.11 -18.24 1.88
CA LYS A 138 25.45 -17.64 2.07
C LYS A 138 26.19 -17.43 0.76
N THR A 139 25.82 -18.17 -0.27
CA THR A 139 26.45 -18.16 -1.59
C THR A 139 25.35 -18.28 -2.65
N ALA A 140 25.47 -17.57 -3.77
CA ALA A 140 24.51 -17.64 -4.86
C ALA A 140 24.30 -19.09 -5.33
N GLY A 141 23.03 -19.53 -5.37
CA GLY A 141 22.67 -20.90 -5.75
C GLY A 141 22.85 -21.94 -4.64
N MET A 142 23.09 -21.54 -3.39
CA MET A 142 23.10 -22.45 -2.24
C MET A 142 21.70 -23.00 -2.00
N PHE A 143 21.54 -24.33 -2.01
CA PHE A 143 20.25 -24.99 -1.75
C PHE A 143 20.27 -25.84 -0.50
N ALA A 144 21.45 -26.28 0.00
CA ALA A 144 21.56 -27.18 1.14
C ALA A 144 22.84 -26.95 1.94
N THR A 145 22.82 -27.39 3.19
CA THR A 145 23.99 -27.46 4.08
C THR A 145 24.45 -28.92 4.19
N LEU A 146 25.73 -29.16 4.07
CA LEU A 146 26.37 -30.43 4.34
C LEU A 146 27.26 -30.32 5.57
N VAL A 147 26.95 -31.14 6.55
CA VAL A 147 27.68 -31.26 7.81
C VAL A 147 28.45 -32.57 7.79
N ILE A 148 29.76 -32.54 7.89
CA ILE A 148 30.63 -33.70 7.99
C ILE A 148 31.27 -33.73 9.38
N VAL A 149 30.97 -34.76 10.15
CA VAL A 149 31.51 -34.96 11.49
C VAL A 149 32.75 -35.84 11.39
N LEU A 150 33.88 -35.25 11.71
CA LEU A 150 35.17 -35.96 11.67
C LEU A 150 35.34 -36.84 12.92
N PRO A 151 36.15 -37.92 12.82
CA PRO A 151 36.40 -38.80 13.95
C PRO A 151 36.86 -38.06 15.19
N ALA A 152 36.14 -38.20 16.26
CA ALA A 152 36.39 -37.59 17.56
C ALA A 152 35.70 -38.40 18.66
N PHE A 153 36.19 -38.32 19.90
CA PHE A 153 35.55 -38.95 21.04
C PHE A 153 34.59 -37.97 21.72
N TYR A 154 33.30 -38.16 21.54
CA TYR A 154 32.25 -37.34 22.14
C TYR A 154 30.95 -38.15 22.30
N SER A 155 30.04 -37.60 23.09
CA SER A 155 28.65 -38.13 23.25
C SER A 155 27.68 -36.98 23.24
N GLY A 156 26.41 -37.23 22.81
CA GLY A 156 25.42 -36.18 22.58
C GLY A 156 25.67 -35.42 21.30
N GLY A 157 25.09 -34.24 21.16
CA GLY A 157 25.25 -33.40 19.96
C GLY A 157 24.48 -33.92 18.76
N GLU A 158 23.37 -34.62 18.96
CA GLU A 158 22.50 -35.06 17.87
C GLU A 158 21.96 -33.84 17.11
N LEU A 159 21.73 -34.04 15.81
CA LEU A 159 21.12 -33.07 14.93
C LEU A 159 19.64 -33.37 14.78
N VAL A 160 18.78 -32.41 15.13
CA VAL A 160 17.34 -32.50 14.91
C VAL A 160 16.99 -31.60 13.72
N ILE A 161 16.26 -32.16 12.74
CA ILE A 161 15.88 -31.47 11.52
C ILE A 161 14.37 -31.55 11.37
N ARG A 162 13.73 -30.41 11.10
CA ARG A 162 12.28 -30.30 10.94
C ARG A 162 11.93 -29.68 9.59
N HIS A 163 10.96 -30.26 8.93
CA HIS A 163 10.41 -29.72 7.69
C HIS A 163 8.95 -30.22 7.51
N ASN A 164 8.03 -29.28 7.25
CA ASN A 164 6.61 -29.56 7.01
C ASN A 164 5.97 -30.56 8.01
N GLY A 165 6.12 -30.29 9.31
CA GLY A 165 5.54 -31.11 10.37
C GLY A 165 6.27 -32.44 10.62
N ARG A 166 7.30 -32.80 9.83
CA ARG A 166 8.16 -33.95 10.07
C ARG A 166 9.39 -33.55 10.89
N GLU A 167 9.70 -34.34 11.88
CA GLU A 167 10.92 -34.22 12.68
C GLU A 167 11.77 -35.48 12.52
N VAL A 168 13.08 -35.28 12.38
CA VAL A 168 14.05 -36.37 12.41
C VAL A 168 15.19 -36.01 13.34
N ARG A 169 15.62 -37.01 14.14
CA ARG A 169 16.77 -36.88 15.05
C ARG A 169 17.87 -37.80 14.59
N LEU A 170 19.05 -37.28 14.36
CA LEU A 170 20.19 -37.99 13.78
C LEU A 170 21.40 -37.89 14.70
N ASP A 171 22.03 -39.01 14.94
CA ASP A 171 23.37 -39.07 15.54
C ASP A 171 24.41 -39.21 14.39
N PRO A 172 25.16 -38.16 14.08
CA PRO A 172 26.19 -38.22 13.04
C PRO A 172 27.52 -38.85 13.52
N ASN A 173 27.57 -39.36 14.75
CA ASN A 173 28.75 -40.07 15.25
C ASN A 173 28.80 -41.48 14.68
N SER A 174 29.81 -41.83 13.90
CA SER A 174 29.99 -43.18 13.37
C SER A 174 30.52 -44.19 14.40
N HIS A 175 31.06 -43.70 15.53
CA HIS A 175 31.78 -44.48 16.54
C HIS A 175 33.00 -45.27 16.03
N GLU A 176 33.33 -45.14 14.71
CA GLU A 176 34.47 -45.81 14.09
C GLU A 176 35.55 -44.77 13.76
N PRO A 177 36.81 -44.97 14.21
CA PRO A 177 37.89 -44.01 14.01
C PRO A 177 38.27 -43.75 12.54
N SER A 178 37.88 -44.65 11.64
CA SER A 178 38.14 -44.53 10.21
C SER A 178 36.99 -44.00 9.39
N GLU A 179 35.86 -43.64 10.03
CA GLU A 179 34.68 -43.15 9.37
C GLU A 179 34.32 -41.71 9.78
N ALA A 180 33.82 -40.96 8.84
CA ALA A 180 33.12 -39.71 9.11
C ALA A 180 31.59 -39.87 8.91
N GLY A 181 30.81 -39.33 9.83
CA GLY A 181 29.41 -39.20 9.62
C GLY A 181 29.10 -37.95 8.79
N PHE A 182 28.10 -38.02 7.97
CA PHE A 182 27.61 -36.84 7.25
C PHE A 182 26.09 -36.70 7.31
N VAL A 183 25.64 -35.48 7.31
CA VAL A 183 24.22 -35.10 7.19
C VAL A 183 24.11 -33.94 6.22
N ALA A 184 23.26 -34.07 5.22
CA ALA A 184 22.90 -32.98 4.33
C ALA A 184 21.41 -32.72 4.42
N PHE A 185 21.02 -31.45 4.41
CA PHE A 185 19.64 -31.01 4.48
C PHE A 185 19.44 -29.69 3.75
N TYR A 186 18.24 -29.46 3.23
CA TYR A 186 17.92 -28.19 2.56
C TYR A 186 18.05 -27.02 3.52
N ALA A 187 18.56 -25.87 3.05
CA ALA A 187 18.87 -24.69 3.86
C ALA A 187 17.63 -24.10 4.57
N ASP A 188 16.45 -24.34 4.04
CA ASP A 188 15.17 -23.88 4.59
C ASP A 188 14.60 -24.79 5.72
N CYS A 189 15.25 -25.94 5.98
CA CYS A 189 14.87 -26.78 7.09
C CYS A 189 15.22 -26.14 8.43
N VAL A 190 14.28 -26.18 9.35
CA VAL A 190 14.56 -25.80 10.74
C VAL A 190 15.41 -26.89 11.38
N HIS A 191 16.53 -26.54 11.98
CA HIS A 191 17.41 -27.52 12.60
C HIS A 191 18.07 -27.01 13.87
N GLU A 192 18.46 -27.93 14.74
CA GLU A 192 19.16 -27.63 15.98
C GLU A 192 20.21 -28.69 16.28
N VAL A 193 21.24 -28.33 17.03
CA VAL A 193 22.23 -29.27 17.59
C VAL A 193 22.01 -29.36 19.08
N LEU A 194 21.64 -30.56 19.54
CA LEU A 194 21.44 -30.84 20.96
C LEU A 194 22.80 -30.77 21.69
N PRO A 195 22.81 -30.54 23.02
CA PRO A 195 24.04 -30.40 23.77
C PRO A 195 24.96 -31.61 23.67
N VAL A 196 26.25 -31.34 23.42
CA VAL A 196 27.31 -32.34 23.58
C VAL A 196 27.44 -32.61 25.07
N THR A 197 27.31 -33.88 25.47
CA THR A 197 27.31 -34.28 26.87
C THR A 197 28.68 -34.65 27.40
N SER A 198 29.63 -35.01 26.52
CA SER A 198 31.04 -35.26 26.87
C SER A 198 31.96 -35.17 25.66
N GLY A 199 33.21 -34.81 25.85
CA GLY A 199 34.22 -34.75 24.80
C GLY A 199 34.08 -33.54 23.87
N CYS A 200 34.66 -33.68 22.65
CA CYS A 200 34.62 -32.60 21.65
C CYS A 200 34.27 -33.17 20.27
N ARG A 201 33.20 -32.60 19.67
CA ARG A 201 32.79 -32.90 18.29
C ARG A 201 33.47 -31.91 17.31
N LEU A 202 34.14 -32.45 16.30
CA LEU A 202 34.82 -31.68 15.24
C LEU A 202 33.98 -31.80 13.95
N THR A 203 33.61 -30.66 13.37
CA THR A 203 32.66 -30.64 12.25
C THR A 203 33.12 -29.71 11.13
N LEU A 204 33.13 -30.24 9.91
CA LEU A 204 33.26 -29.44 8.67
C LEU A 204 31.88 -29.10 8.15
N VAL A 205 31.66 -27.84 7.87
CA VAL A 205 30.41 -27.37 7.26
C VAL A 205 30.66 -26.87 5.84
N TYR A 206 29.90 -27.41 4.90
CA TYR A 206 29.93 -27.01 3.49
C TYR A 206 28.59 -26.47 3.05
N ASN A 207 28.63 -25.43 2.21
CA ASN A 207 27.48 -25.01 1.45
C ASN A 207 27.38 -25.84 0.17
N LEU A 208 26.25 -26.47 -0.08
CA LEU A 208 25.98 -27.14 -1.33
C LEU A 208 25.29 -26.17 -2.29
N SER A 209 25.96 -25.88 -3.40
CA SER A 209 25.48 -25.01 -4.45
C SER A 209 25.28 -25.75 -5.76
N TYR A 210 24.27 -25.32 -6.51
CA TYR A 210 23.96 -25.91 -7.81
C TYR A 210 24.72 -25.17 -8.90
N ARG A 211 25.57 -25.91 -9.66
CA ARG A 211 26.33 -25.34 -10.77
C ARG A 211 25.62 -25.64 -12.09
N THR A 212 24.77 -24.77 -12.57
CA THR A 212 24.22 -24.91 -13.91
C THR A 212 24.58 -23.80 -14.87
N SER A 213 25.09 -24.23 -16.02
CA SER A 213 24.89 -23.65 -17.33
C SER A 213 24.26 -24.69 -18.27
N GLY A 214 23.52 -25.65 -17.74
CA GLY A 214 23.04 -26.79 -18.51
C GLY A 214 21.71 -27.34 -17.96
N LYS A 215 21.07 -28.17 -18.74
CA LYS A 215 19.76 -28.80 -18.66
C LYS A 215 19.23 -28.98 -17.23
N GLN A 216 17.99 -28.50 -17.02
CA GLN A 216 17.17 -28.83 -15.85
C GLN A 216 17.18 -30.35 -15.56
N PRO A 217 17.16 -30.75 -14.28
CA PRO A 217 16.89 -32.13 -13.92
C PRO A 217 15.56 -32.57 -14.54
N LEU A 218 15.60 -33.64 -15.31
CA LEU A 218 14.36 -34.21 -15.84
C LEU A 218 13.64 -34.93 -14.69
N PRO A 219 12.38 -34.60 -14.42
CA PRO A 219 11.60 -35.31 -13.43
C PRO A 219 11.45 -36.80 -13.80
N PRO A 220 11.20 -37.68 -12.84
CA PRO A 220 10.74 -39.02 -13.13
C PRO A 220 9.55 -38.99 -14.10
N ASN A 221 9.31 -40.10 -14.81
CA ASN A 221 8.27 -40.16 -15.85
C ASN A 221 6.85 -40.10 -15.27
N PHE A 222 6.29 -38.91 -15.12
CA PHE A 222 4.94 -38.63 -14.63
C PHE A 222 3.90 -38.46 -15.77
N THR A 223 4.04 -39.22 -16.86
CA THR A 223 3.15 -39.11 -18.04
C THR A 223 1.69 -39.29 -17.68
N ARG A 224 1.36 -40.27 -16.82
CA ARG A 224 -0.03 -40.55 -16.39
C ARG A 224 -0.61 -39.41 -15.54
N GLU A 225 0.16 -38.85 -14.64
CA GLU A 225 -0.21 -37.72 -13.80
C GLU A 225 -0.39 -36.46 -14.63
N ARG A 226 0.51 -36.18 -15.56
CA ARG A 226 0.42 -35.12 -16.56
C ARG A 226 -0.87 -35.20 -17.38
N ASP A 227 -1.18 -36.38 -17.95
CA ASP A 227 -2.36 -36.54 -18.80
C ASP A 227 -3.67 -36.33 -18.02
N ARG A 228 -3.71 -36.74 -16.75
CA ARG A 228 -4.84 -36.50 -15.85
C ARG A 228 -4.97 -35.01 -15.48
N LEU A 229 -3.85 -34.34 -15.15
CA LEU A 229 -3.83 -32.91 -14.91
C LEU A 229 -4.30 -32.13 -16.14
N ALA A 230 -3.80 -32.46 -17.33
CA ALA A 230 -4.23 -31.82 -18.58
C ALA A 230 -5.73 -32.00 -18.84
N ALA A 231 -6.29 -33.17 -18.53
CA ALA A 231 -7.73 -33.42 -18.65
C ALA A 231 -8.55 -32.57 -17.66
N LEU A 232 -8.12 -32.49 -16.39
CA LEU A 232 -8.73 -31.66 -15.35
C LEU A 232 -8.71 -30.17 -15.77
N LEU A 233 -7.56 -29.68 -16.22
CA LEU A 233 -7.40 -28.28 -16.64
C LEU A 233 -8.29 -27.95 -17.86
N ARG A 234 -8.38 -28.86 -18.88
CA ARG A 234 -9.27 -28.65 -20.03
C ARG A 234 -10.74 -28.59 -19.62
N GLN A 235 -11.17 -29.45 -18.66
CA GLN A 235 -12.52 -29.38 -18.11
C GLN A 235 -12.77 -28.01 -17.46
N TRP A 236 -11.91 -27.58 -16.56
CA TRP A 236 -12.03 -26.29 -15.90
C TRP A 236 -12.00 -25.10 -16.88
N GLY A 237 -11.07 -25.08 -17.85
CA GLY A 237 -10.99 -24.03 -18.85
C GLY A 237 -12.19 -23.98 -19.81
N GLY A 238 -12.92 -25.10 -19.99
CA GLY A 238 -14.12 -25.18 -20.83
C GLY A 238 -15.41 -24.74 -20.13
N GLU A 239 -15.41 -24.61 -18.81
CA GLU A 239 -16.60 -24.19 -18.06
C GLU A 239 -16.76 -22.65 -18.09
N LYS A 240 -18.03 -22.20 -18.16
CA LYS A 240 -18.33 -20.76 -18.23
C LYS A 240 -18.09 -20.10 -16.87
N THR A 241 -17.66 -18.85 -16.90
CA THR A 241 -17.36 -17.99 -15.72
C THR A 241 -18.55 -17.84 -14.74
N GLU A 242 -19.79 -18.07 -15.20
CA GLU A 242 -21.02 -18.00 -14.38
C GLU A 242 -21.16 -19.15 -13.37
N SER A 243 -20.29 -20.17 -13.42
CA SER A 243 -20.38 -21.38 -12.58
C SER A 243 -19.84 -21.23 -11.17
N GLY A 244 -19.35 -20.07 -10.74
CA GLY A 244 -18.75 -19.85 -9.42
C GLY A 244 -17.40 -20.56 -9.22
N LEU A 245 -16.73 -20.89 -10.32
CA LEU A 245 -15.39 -21.46 -10.31
C LEU A 245 -14.33 -20.37 -10.12
N PRO A 246 -13.17 -20.71 -9.51
CA PRO A 246 -12.07 -19.78 -9.37
C PRO A 246 -11.51 -19.31 -10.73
N GLU A 247 -11.06 -18.06 -10.82
CA GLU A 247 -10.43 -17.53 -12.02
C GLU A 247 -8.97 -18.02 -12.15
N LYS A 248 -8.29 -18.23 -11.03
CA LYS A 248 -6.95 -18.79 -10.93
C LYS A 248 -6.89 -19.87 -9.85
N LEU A 249 -5.87 -20.74 -9.87
CA LEU A 249 -5.56 -21.69 -8.79
C LEU A 249 -4.14 -21.46 -8.32
N ILE A 250 -3.95 -21.63 -7.02
CA ILE A 250 -2.71 -21.36 -6.29
C ILE A 250 -2.33 -22.64 -5.55
N TYR A 251 -1.18 -23.21 -5.89
CA TYR A 251 -0.64 -24.40 -5.25
C TYR A 251 0.63 -24.05 -4.47
N PRO A 252 0.56 -23.96 -3.13
CA PRO A 252 1.73 -23.66 -2.30
C PRO A 252 2.79 -24.75 -2.40
N LEU A 253 4.06 -24.33 -2.39
CA LEU A 253 5.21 -25.20 -2.46
C LEU A 253 5.66 -25.64 -1.06
N GLU A 254 6.34 -26.81 -0.99
CA GLU A 254 6.78 -27.39 0.28
C GLU A 254 8.03 -26.67 0.86
N HIS A 255 8.94 -26.18 -0.02
CA HIS A 255 10.17 -25.54 0.41
C HIS A 255 10.01 -24.02 0.44
N THR A 256 10.77 -23.38 1.33
CA THR A 256 10.87 -21.91 1.39
C THR A 256 11.84 -21.39 0.33
N TYR A 257 11.45 -20.34 -0.37
CA TYR A 257 12.23 -19.64 -1.38
C TYR A 257 12.32 -18.16 -1.05
N THR A 258 13.51 -17.61 -1.19
CA THR A 258 13.71 -16.17 -1.04
C THR A 258 13.33 -15.45 -2.35
N GLN A 259 13.02 -14.17 -2.27
CA GLN A 259 12.74 -13.34 -3.44
C GLN A 259 13.84 -13.42 -4.50
N ALA A 260 15.11 -13.38 -4.07
CA ALA A 260 16.26 -13.48 -4.96
C ALA A 260 16.47 -14.88 -5.57
N GLY A 261 16.07 -15.94 -4.84
CA GLY A 261 16.20 -17.34 -5.25
C GLY A 261 14.96 -17.91 -5.95
N LEU A 262 13.90 -17.10 -6.16
CA LEU A 262 12.66 -17.57 -6.75
C LEU A 262 12.82 -17.74 -8.27
N SER A 263 12.91 -18.98 -8.73
CA SER A 263 12.90 -19.34 -10.15
C SER A 263 12.50 -20.80 -10.33
N PHE A 264 11.94 -21.15 -11.49
CA PHE A 264 11.60 -22.56 -11.80
C PHE A 264 12.84 -23.47 -11.79
N GLU A 265 13.99 -22.94 -12.15
CA GLU A 265 15.27 -23.68 -12.16
C GLU A 265 15.80 -23.97 -10.75
N ALA A 266 15.46 -23.12 -9.77
CA ALA A 266 15.89 -23.25 -8.39
C ALA A 266 14.94 -24.07 -7.52
N LEU A 267 13.84 -24.58 -8.09
CA LEU A 267 12.89 -25.43 -7.34
C LEU A 267 13.55 -26.71 -6.86
N LYS A 268 13.17 -27.14 -5.66
CA LYS A 268 13.82 -28.22 -4.92
C LYS A 268 12.92 -29.46 -4.88
N GLY A 269 13.52 -30.65 -4.92
CA GLY A 269 12.86 -31.92 -4.61
C GLY A 269 11.50 -32.13 -5.28
N ALA A 270 10.47 -32.30 -4.47
CA ALA A 270 9.10 -32.51 -4.93
C ALA A 270 8.50 -31.29 -5.65
N ASP A 271 8.88 -30.08 -5.27
CA ASP A 271 8.40 -28.84 -5.90
C ASP A 271 8.83 -28.77 -7.37
N ALA A 272 10.06 -29.14 -7.67
CA ALA A 272 10.57 -29.20 -9.05
C ALA A 272 9.79 -30.22 -9.91
N ALA A 273 9.52 -31.42 -9.36
CA ALA A 273 8.79 -32.47 -10.06
C ALA A 273 7.32 -32.08 -10.30
N LYS A 274 6.66 -31.49 -9.31
CA LYS A 274 5.28 -30.99 -9.41
C LYS A 274 5.17 -29.85 -10.44
N ALA A 275 6.09 -28.87 -10.36
CA ALA A 275 6.12 -27.73 -11.28
C ALA A 275 6.35 -28.19 -12.74
N ALA A 276 7.30 -29.10 -12.99
CA ALA A 276 7.57 -29.61 -14.32
C ALA A 276 6.37 -30.40 -14.88
N THR A 277 5.71 -31.23 -14.07
CA THR A 277 4.54 -31.99 -14.49
C THR A 277 3.36 -31.07 -14.79
N LEU A 278 3.10 -30.08 -13.92
CA LEU A 278 2.04 -29.11 -14.10
C LEU A 278 2.30 -28.19 -15.30
N PHE A 279 3.55 -27.78 -15.53
CA PHE A 279 3.94 -26.98 -16.70
C PHE A 279 3.61 -27.69 -18.02
N ALA A 280 3.96 -28.97 -18.11
CA ALA A 280 3.65 -29.77 -19.30
C ALA A 280 2.14 -29.91 -19.51
N ALA A 281 1.37 -30.19 -18.44
CA ALA A 281 -0.10 -30.29 -18.49
C ALA A 281 -0.77 -28.95 -18.85
N ALA A 282 -0.32 -27.83 -18.27
CA ALA A 282 -0.81 -26.50 -18.52
C ALA A 282 -0.61 -26.08 -19.99
N GLY A 283 0.58 -26.37 -20.54
CA GLY A 283 0.88 -26.10 -21.94
C GLY A 283 -0.09 -26.82 -22.89
N GLU A 284 -0.39 -28.10 -22.64
CA GLU A 284 -1.34 -28.90 -23.42
C GLU A 284 -2.81 -28.45 -23.27
N ALA A 285 -3.15 -27.90 -22.10
CA ALA A 285 -4.52 -27.47 -21.79
C ALA A 285 -4.82 -26.01 -22.15
N GLY A 286 -3.82 -25.21 -22.59
CA GLY A 286 -3.99 -23.80 -22.91
C GLY A 286 -4.06 -22.89 -21.68
N PHE A 287 -3.25 -23.21 -20.66
CA PHE A 287 -3.11 -22.45 -19.43
C PHE A 287 -1.79 -21.70 -19.37
N ASP A 288 -1.76 -20.60 -18.66
CA ASP A 288 -0.55 -19.95 -18.20
C ASP A 288 -0.20 -20.47 -16.81
N LEU A 289 1.10 -20.72 -16.59
CA LEU A 289 1.65 -21.13 -15.30
C LEU A 289 2.70 -20.12 -14.87
N HIS A 290 2.66 -19.72 -13.61
CA HIS A 290 3.59 -18.78 -13.01
C HIS A 290 4.08 -19.32 -11.68
N LEU A 291 5.20 -18.81 -11.22
CA LEU A 291 5.67 -18.95 -9.85
C LEU A 291 5.58 -17.57 -9.19
N ALA A 292 5.06 -17.53 -7.97
CA ALA A 292 4.89 -16.29 -7.21
C ALA A 292 5.18 -16.52 -5.72
N LEU A 293 5.42 -15.44 -4.99
CA LEU A 293 5.36 -15.44 -3.53
C LEU A 293 3.96 -15.08 -3.07
N VAL A 294 3.49 -15.75 -2.03
CA VAL A 294 2.31 -15.40 -1.26
C VAL A 294 2.76 -14.66 -0.02
N SER A 295 2.17 -13.50 0.27
CA SER A 295 2.23 -12.82 1.56
C SER A 295 0.89 -12.96 2.23
N ILE A 296 0.89 -13.45 3.46
CA ILE A 296 -0.29 -13.46 4.33
C ILE A 296 0.04 -12.55 5.51
N GLU A 297 -0.79 -11.56 5.74
CA GLU A 297 -0.67 -10.62 6.85
C GLU A 297 -1.91 -10.72 7.73
N GLU A 298 -1.70 -10.95 9.00
CA GLU A 298 -2.75 -11.04 10.02
C GLU A 298 -2.52 -9.99 11.10
N SER A 299 -3.59 -9.36 11.54
CA SER A 299 -3.57 -8.48 12.70
C SER A 299 -4.87 -8.60 13.47
N GLY A 300 -4.79 -8.36 14.78
CA GLY A 300 -5.96 -8.47 15.64
C GLY A 300 -5.66 -8.25 17.11
N SER A 301 -6.60 -8.65 17.95
CA SER A 301 -6.48 -8.53 19.40
C SER A 301 -5.73 -9.74 20.00
N ALA A 302 -4.89 -9.45 20.98
CA ALA A 302 -4.10 -10.47 21.70
C ALA A 302 -4.09 -10.20 23.20
N GLU A 303 -3.74 -11.20 23.98
CA GLU A 303 -3.55 -11.10 25.42
C GLU A 303 -2.17 -11.66 25.79
N GLN A 304 -1.46 -10.98 26.69
CA GLN A 304 -0.15 -11.45 27.13
C GLN A 304 -0.28 -12.75 27.92
N SER A 305 0.42 -13.79 27.52
CA SER A 305 0.44 -15.09 28.21
C SER A 305 1.28 -15.03 29.51
N GLY A 306 0.91 -14.14 30.42
CA GLY A 306 1.58 -13.96 31.71
C GLY A 306 0.68 -14.37 32.86
N GLY A 307 0.91 -15.55 33.43
CA GLY A 307 0.22 -16.02 34.64
C GLY A 307 0.43 -15.07 35.83
N TYR A 308 -0.65 -14.60 36.41
CA TYR A 308 -0.68 -14.07 37.76
C TYR A 308 -0.21 -15.16 38.74
N GLY A 309 1.02 -15.11 39.16
CA GLY A 309 1.47 -16.04 40.21
C GLY A 309 2.97 -16.06 40.50
N GLY A 310 3.39 -15.34 41.53
CA GLY A 310 4.53 -15.73 42.34
C GLY A 310 5.82 -14.94 42.13
N TYR A 311 6.22 -14.25 43.17
CA TYR A 311 7.56 -13.68 43.37
C TYR A 311 8.66 -14.74 43.12
N GLY A 312 9.18 -14.80 41.92
CA GLY A 312 10.35 -15.59 41.58
C GLY A 312 11.16 -14.85 40.53
N ARG A 313 12.40 -14.47 40.89
CA ARG A 313 13.39 -13.93 39.93
C ARG A 313 13.78 -15.06 38.94
N GLY A 314 13.07 -15.20 37.86
CA GLY A 314 13.46 -15.94 36.66
C GLY A 314 13.22 -15.03 35.46
N ARG A 315 14.23 -14.81 34.62
CA ARG A 315 14.06 -14.22 33.29
C ARG A 315 13.09 -15.13 32.54
N HIS A 316 11.88 -14.66 32.31
CA HIS A 316 10.96 -15.27 31.37
C HIS A 316 11.14 -14.59 30.02
N ASP A 317 11.04 -15.37 28.95
CA ASP A 317 10.81 -14.87 27.59
C ASP A 317 9.50 -14.06 27.63
N ASP A 318 9.65 -12.73 27.65
CA ASP A 318 8.55 -11.76 27.87
C ASP A 318 7.65 -11.57 26.62
N ASP A 319 7.86 -12.32 25.55
CA ASP A 319 7.21 -12.11 24.26
C ASP A 319 6.10 -13.14 23.93
N SER A 320 5.67 -13.99 24.90
CA SER A 320 4.60 -14.96 24.61
C SER A 320 3.22 -14.32 24.80
N PHE A 321 2.41 -14.35 23.75
CA PHE A 321 1.03 -13.87 23.74
C PHE A 321 0.08 -14.92 23.18
N GLU A 322 -1.21 -14.80 23.48
CA GLU A 322 -2.28 -15.60 22.94
C GLU A 322 -3.18 -14.74 22.06
N VAL A 323 -3.45 -15.18 20.84
CA VAL A 323 -4.35 -14.50 19.90
C VAL A 323 -5.79 -14.70 20.38
N ILE A 324 -6.51 -13.60 20.60
CA ILE A 324 -7.93 -13.61 20.97
C ILE A 324 -8.79 -13.62 19.72
N GLU A 325 -8.53 -12.70 18.79
CA GLU A 325 -9.31 -12.54 17.57
C GLU A 325 -8.43 -11.99 16.45
N VAL A 326 -8.59 -12.52 15.24
CA VAL A 326 -7.98 -11.99 14.02
C VAL A 326 -8.99 -11.01 13.40
N ASP A 327 -8.69 -9.71 13.48
CA ASP A 327 -9.56 -8.65 12.96
C ASP A 327 -9.37 -8.44 11.47
N ASN A 328 -8.14 -8.64 10.98
CA ASN A 328 -7.80 -8.46 9.58
C ASN A 328 -6.84 -9.56 9.12
N ARG A 329 -7.15 -10.14 7.94
CA ARG A 329 -6.28 -11.07 7.23
C ARG A 329 -6.26 -10.69 5.76
N SER A 330 -5.08 -10.48 5.20
CA SER A 330 -4.88 -10.19 3.78
C SER A 330 -3.95 -11.22 3.16
N GLU A 331 -4.31 -11.70 1.98
CA GLU A 331 -3.56 -12.69 1.23
C GLU A 331 -3.27 -12.14 -0.16
N THR A 332 -1.98 -12.05 -0.51
CA THR A 332 -1.55 -11.38 -1.75
C THR A 332 -0.43 -12.15 -2.44
N LEU A 333 -0.56 -12.31 -3.76
CA LEU A 333 0.46 -12.83 -4.65
C LEU A 333 1.35 -11.69 -5.15
N PHE A 334 2.66 -11.88 -5.13
CA PHE A 334 3.64 -10.91 -5.60
C PHE A 334 4.92 -11.60 -6.09
N GLU A 335 5.89 -10.89 -6.63
CA GLU A 335 7.17 -11.45 -7.13
C GLU A 335 7.00 -12.59 -8.14
N TRP A 336 6.44 -12.27 -9.26
CA TRP A 336 6.10 -13.22 -10.30
C TRP A 336 7.31 -13.68 -11.12
N ARG A 337 7.31 -14.97 -11.52
CA ARG A 337 8.31 -15.53 -12.42
C ARG A 337 7.66 -16.40 -13.50
N LEU A 338 8.14 -16.24 -14.72
CA LEU A 338 7.76 -17.07 -15.86
C LEU A 338 8.56 -18.40 -15.86
N PRO A 339 8.00 -19.49 -16.41
CA PRO A 339 8.74 -20.75 -16.58
C PRO A 339 10.02 -20.61 -17.43
N ALA A 340 10.05 -19.70 -18.38
CA ALA A 340 11.23 -19.40 -19.20
C ALA A 340 12.20 -18.41 -18.54
N GLY A 341 11.94 -18.02 -17.29
CA GLY A 341 12.66 -16.95 -16.60
C GLY A 341 12.07 -15.56 -16.87
N GLY A 342 12.43 -14.60 -16.01
CA GLY A 342 11.98 -13.22 -16.10
C GLY A 342 10.67 -12.95 -15.36
N ASP A 343 10.35 -11.68 -15.28
CA ASP A 343 9.13 -11.14 -14.65
C ASP A 343 8.06 -10.89 -15.73
N PRO A 344 6.82 -11.38 -15.56
CA PRO A 344 5.72 -11.09 -16.50
C PRO A 344 5.20 -9.65 -16.41
N GLY A 345 5.69 -8.82 -15.49
CA GLY A 345 5.20 -7.46 -15.28
C GLY A 345 3.85 -7.38 -14.60
N LEU A 346 3.46 -8.42 -13.84
CA LEU A 346 2.22 -8.44 -13.08
C LEU A 346 2.41 -7.74 -11.73
N GLY A 347 1.49 -6.86 -11.38
CA GLY A 347 1.40 -6.29 -10.04
C GLY A 347 0.91 -7.29 -8.99
N PRO A 348 0.73 -6.85 -7.73
CA PRO A 348 0.13 -7.67 -6.69
C PRO A 348 -1.29 -8.11 -7.06
N LEU A 349 -1.62 -9.38 -6.80
CA LEU A 349 -2.96 -9.93 -7.00
C LEU A 349 -3.50 -10.48 -5.68
N PRO A 350 -4.75 -10.18 -5.30
CA PRO A 350 -5.37 -10.78 -4.12
C PRO A 350 -5.62 -12.28 -4.35
N ILE A 351 -5.67 -13.02 -3.27
CA ILE A 351 -6.17 -14.40 -3.24
C ILE A 351 -7.64 -14.35 -2.84
N VAL A 352 -8.48 -15.01 -3.62
CA VAL A 352 -9.93 -15.07 -3.40
C VAL A 352 -10.32 -16.46 -2.93
N ASP A 353 -11.39 -16.54 -2.15
CA ASP A 353 -11.92 -17.81 -1.63
C ASP A 353 -12.09 -18.88 -2.73
N GLY A 354 -11.57 -20.07 -2.46
CA GLY A 354 -11.64 -21.19 -3.39
C GLY A 354 -10.54 -21.28 -4.44
N GLU A 355 -9.58 -20.36 -4.44
CA GLU A 355 -8.42 -20.33 -5.35
C GLU A 355 -7.23 -21.14 -4.82
N VAL A 356 -7.16 -21.42 -3.52
CA VAL A 356 -6.04 -22.16 -2.90
C VAL A 356 -6.25 -23.67 -3.03
N SER A 357 -5.21 -24.41 -3.38
CA SER A 357 -5.21 -25.85 -3.62
C SER A 357 -4.05 -26.53 -2.88
N PRO A 358 -4.30 -27.38 -1.84
CA PRO A 358 -5.62 -27.66 -1.23
C PRO A 358 -6.18 -26.43 -0.50
N PRO A 359 -7.50 -26.38 -0.24
CA PRO A 359 -8.16 -25.22 0.37
C PRO A 359 -7.65 -24.84 1.77
N ASP A 360 -7.11 -25.80 2.52
CA ASP A 360 -6.59 -25.67 3.87
C ASP A 360 -5.05 -25.45 3.92
N ALA A 361 -4.43 -25.18 2.80
CA ALA A 361 -2.97 -25.14 2.70
C ALA A 361 -2.31 -24.04 3.56
N PHE A 362 -3.05 -23.03 3.96
CA PHE A 362 -2.55 -21.91 4.77
C PHE A 362 -2.99 -21.95 6.24
N ASP A 363 -3.75 -22.98 6.68
CA ASP A 363 -4.37 -22.97 8.01
C ASP A 363 -3.37 -23.19 9.15
N ASP A 364 -2.39 -24.08 8.98
CA ASP A 364 -1.44 -24.47 10.03
C ASP A 364 0.00 -23.90 9.81
N MET A 365 0.11 -22.76 9.15
CA MET A 365 1.41 -22.14 8.90
C MET A 365 2.00 -21.52 10.17
N VAL A 366 3.32 -21.65 10.31
CA VAL A 366 4.08 -20.93 11.35
C VAL A 366 4.46 -19.56 10.80
N PRO A 367 4.21 -18.45 11.50
CA PRO A 367 4.57 -17.12 11.04
C PRO A 367 6.09 -16.98 10.84
N ASP A 368 6.49 -16.29 9.79
CA ASP A 368 7.89 -15.93 9.55
C ASP A 368 8.32 -14.75 10.42
N ASP A 369 7.38 -13.85 10.74
CA ASP A 369 7.56 -12.73 11.64
C ASP A 369 6.28 -12.50 12.43
N GLU A 370 6.44 -12.23 13.74
CA GLU A 370 5.33 -11.86 14.60
C GLU A 370 5.72 -10.76 15.58
N SER A 371 4.79 -9.86 15.86
CA SER A 371 4.96 -8.78 16.81
C SER A 371 3.75 -8.67 17.75
N PHE A 372 4.02 -8.25 18.98
CA PHE A 372 3.00 -7.99 19.98
C PHE A 372 3.14 -6.57 20.52
N GLN A 373 2.03 -5.86 20.62
CA GLN A 373 1.96 -4.52 21.20
C GLN A 373 1.09 -4.56 22.46
N GLU A 374 1.70 -4.18 23.59
CA GLU A 374 0.98 -4.07 24.87
C GLU A 374 -0.13 -3.01 24.80
N ALA A 375 -1.20 -3.23 25.58
CA ALA A 375 -2.28 -2.29 25.73
C ALA A 375 -1.79 -0.92 26.23
N THR A 376 -2.09 0.15 25.49
CA THR A 376 -1.74 1.52 25.86
C THR A 376 -2.96 2.41 25.95
N GLY A 377 -3.25 2.90 27.15
CA GLY A 377 -4.37 3.82 27.38
C GLY A 377 -5.74 3.20 27.11
N ASN A 378 -6.42 3.64 26.04
CA ASN A 378 -7.73 3.13 25.61
C ASN A 378 -7.66 2.07 24.50
N GLU A 379 -6.46 1.75 24.01
CA GLU A 379 -6.22 0.74 22.98
C GLU A 379 -5.87 -0.59 23.65
N GLY A 380 -6.55 -1.67 23.27
CA GLY A 380 -6.25 -3.05 23.69
C GLY A 380 -4.89 -3.52 23.17
N ALA A 381 -4.40 -4.64 23.72
CA ALA A 381 -3.21 -5.27 23.18
C ALA A 381 -3.51 -5.87 21.79
N SER A 382 -2.55 -5.78 20.88
CA SER A 382 -2.68 -6.24 19.50
C SER A 382 -1.48 -7.06 19.06
N PHE A 383 -1.66 -7.84 18.01
CA PHE A 383 -0.60 -8.56 17.34
C PHE A 383 -0.59 -8.30 15.83
N GLU A 384 0.57 -8.51 15.23
CA GLU A 384 0.74 -8.60 13.79
C GLU A 384 1.56 -9.85 13.47
N ARG A 385 1.18 -10.59 12.43
CA ARG A 385 1.87 -11.76 11.92
C ARG A 385 2.03 -11.68 10.42
N SER A 386 3.15 -12.16 9.91
CA SER A 386 3.35 -12.32 8.48
C SER A 386 3.87 -13.70 8.14
N TYR A 387 3.40 -14.21 6.99
CA TYR A 387 3.79 -15.51 6.45
C TYR A 387 4.18 -15.34 4.99
N ARG A 388 5.19 -16.07 4.54
CA ARG A 388 5.64 -16.07 3.15
C ARG A 388 5.83 -17.49 2.64
N VAL A 389 5.18 -17.81 1.54
CA VAL A 389 5.32 -19.10 0.87
C VAL A 389 5.37 -18.90 -0.63
N ALA A 390 6.20 -19.69 -1.32
CA ALA A 390 6.18 -19.72 -2.78
C ALA A 390 5.04 -20.61 -3.27
N ALA A 391 4.42 -20.26 -4.39
CA ALA A 391 3.32 -20.99 -4.98
C ALA A 391 3.41 -21.07 -6.51
N LEU A 392 2.92 -22.17 -7.06
CA LEU A 392 2.58 -22.27 -8.47
C LEU A 392 1.20 -21.67 -8.68
N VAL A 393 1.06 -20.76 -9.62
CA VAL A 393 -0.19 -20.06 -9.93
C VAL A 393 -0.54 -20.30 -11.39
N LEU A 394 -1.78 -20.74 -11.65
CA LEU A 394 -2.21 -21.05 -12.99
C LEU A 394 -3.64 -20.57 -13.29
N TRP A 395 -3.89 -20.22 -14.54
CA TRP A 395 -5.20 -19.83 -15.06
C TRP A 395 -5.35 -20.14 -16.55
N PRO A 396 -6.58 -20.29 -17.07
CA PRO A 396 -6.82 -20.39 -18.51
C PRO A 396 -6.37 -19.11 -19.22
N ARG A 397 -5.65 -19.24 -20.33
CA ARG A 397 -5.11 -18.06 -21.07
C ARG A 397 -6.16 -17.02 -21.41
N HIS A 398 -7.36 -17.46 -21.76
CA HIS A 398 -8.48 -16.57 -22.09
C HIS A 398 -9.05 -15.80 -20.89
N ARG A 399 -8.70 -16.18 -19.63
CA ARG A 399 -9.12 -15.46 -18.41
C ARG A 399 -8.03 -14.53 -17.87
N ARG A 400 -6.89 -14.44 -18.53
CA ARG A 400 -5.73 -13.68 -18.04
C ARG A 400 -6.09 -12.25 -17.65
N LEU A 401 -6.86 -11.54 -18.47
CA LEU A 401 -7.22 -10.14 -18.19
C LEU A 401 -8.20 -10.00 -17.02
N ALA A 402 -9.12 -10.96 -16.85
CA ALA A 402 -9.99 -11.04 -15.69
C ALA A 402 -9.18 -11.27 -14.39
N VAL A 403 -8.18 -12.16 -14.44
CA VAL A 403 -7.26 -12.41 -13.31
C VAL A 403 -6.46 -11.15 -12.96
N ILE A 404 -5.88 -10.46 -13.95
CA ILE A 404 -5.14 -9.21 -13.73
C ILE A 404 -6.06 -8.15 -13.11
N ASN A 405 -7.32 -8.10 -13.55
CA ASN A 405 -8.31 -7.14 -13.05
C ASN A 405 -8.68 -7.34 -11.57
N GLN A 406 -8.45 -8.53 -10.98
CA GLN A 406 -8.62 -8.76 -9.54
C GLN A 406 -7.65 -7.90 -8.69
N GLY A 407 -6.50 -7.50 -9.24
CA GLY A 407 -5.54 -6.63 -8.57
C GLY A 407 -5.99 -5.17 -8.42
N GLY A 408 -7.18 -4.81 -8.93
CA GLY A 408 -7.70 -3.45 -8.85
C GLY A 408 -6.90 -2.43 -9.63
N LEU A 409 -7.17 -1.15 -9.41
CA LEU A 409 -6.58 -0.05 -10.18
C LEU A 409 -5.06 0.09 -9.99
N GLU A 410 -4.53 -0.30 -8.84
CA GLU A 410 -3.07 -0.25 -8.56
C GLU A 410 -2.28 -1.21 -9.46
N THR A 411 -2.89 -2.30 -9.89
CA THR A 411 -2.29 -3.29 -10.82
C THR A 411 -2.67 -3.01 -12.27
N THR A 412 -3.95 -2.72 -12.52
CA THR A 412 -4.48 -2.65 -13.89
C THR A 412 -4.11 -1.37 -14.63
N LEU A 413 -4.04 -0.20 -13.96
CA LEU A 413 -3.66 1.06 -14.63
C LEU A 413 -2.22 1.04 -15.14
N PRO A 414 -1.19 0.61 -14.36
CA PRO A 414 0.17 0.46 -14.87
C PRO A 414 0.26 -0.56 -16.02
N TYR A 415 -0.46 -1.68 -15.92
CA TYR A 415 -0.48 -2.70 -16.97
C TYR A 415 -1.14 -2.18 -18.27
N LEU A 416 -2.25 -1.45 -18.17
CA LEU A 416 -2.90 -0.79 -19.30
C LEU A 416 -1.98 0.27 -19.94
N ALA A 417 -1.22 1.01 -19.11
CA ALA A 417 -0.24 1.97 -19.61
C ALA A 417 0.88 1.28 -20.39
N GLU A 418 1.37 0.13 -19.93
CA GLU A 418 2.37 -0.67 -20.64
C GLU A 418 1.83 -1.21 -21.98
N LEU A 419 0.59 -1.74 -22.00
CA LEU A 419 -0.06 -2.19 -23.24
C LEU A 419 -0.21 -1.04 -24.23
N THR A 420 -0.61 0.14 -23.76
CA THR A 420 -0.76 1.35 -24.59
C THR A 420 0.58 1.79 -25.18
N GLU A 421 1.67 1.69 -24.41
CA GLU A 421 3.01 2.03 -24.87
C GLU A 421 3.51 1.02 -25.93
N ARG A 422 3.33 -0.28 -25.69
CA ARG A 422 3.66 -1.34 -26.66
C ARG A 422 2.86 -1.19 -27.96
N TRP A 423 1.59 -0.84 -27.87
CA TRP A 423 0.75 -0.56 -29.03
C TRP A 423 1.29 0.63 -29.83
N SER A 424 1.63 1.74 -29.15
CA SER A 424 2.21 2.90 -29.80
C SER A 424 3.54 2.57 -30.52
N GLN A 425 4.40 1.78 -29.88
CA GLN A 425 5.66 1.33 -30.48
C GLN A 425 5.46 0.37 -31.66
N SER A 426 4.33 -0.34 -31.73
CA SER A 426 3.99 -1.25 -32.85
C SER A 426 3.39 -0.56 -34.08
N GLY A 427 3.27 0.77 -34.08
CA GLY A 427 2.77 1.56 -35.22
C GLY A 427 1.29 1.91 -35.12
N GLU A 428 0.69 1.84 -33.94
CA GLU A 428 -0.70 2.28 -33.65
C GLU A 428 -1.79 1.59 -34.49
N ASP A 429 -1.54 0.33 -34.87
CA ASP A 429 -2.54 -0.47 -35.58
C ASP A 429 -3.62 -1.00 -34.63
N ARG A 430 -4.88 -0.67 -34.90
CA ARG A 430 -6.03 -1.18 -34.13
C ARG A 430 -6.29 -2.68 -34.28
N ASN A 431 -5.69 -3.33 -35.26
CA ASN A 431 -5.73 -4.79 -35.39
C ASN A 431 -4.60 -5.47 -34.60
N SER A 432 -3.74 -4.70 -33.94
CA SER A 432 -2.69 -5.22 -33.08
C SER A 432 -3.27 -5.97 -31.86
N PRO A 433 -2.69 -7.11 -31.48
CA PRO A 433 -3.08 -7.80 -30.25
C PRO A 433 -2.97 -6.90 -29.00
N PHE A 434 -2.02 -5.97 -28.97
CA PHE A 434 -1.87 -5.03 -27.86
C PHE A 434 -3.06 -4.09 -27.72
N TRP A 435 -3.63 -3.62 -28.83
CA TRP A 435 -4.86 -2.82 -28.80
C TRP A 435 -6.05 -3.63 -28.30
N ALA A 436 -6.20 -4.87 -28.81
CA ALA A 436 -7.29 -5.76 -28.42
C ALA A 436 -7.24 -6.09 -26.91
N GLU A 437 -6.05 -6.41 -26.38
CA GLU A 437 -5.84 -6.64 -24.94
C GLU A 437 -6.13 -5.38 -24.13
N ALA A 438 -5.67 -4.20 -24.55
CA ALA A 438 -5.93 -2.94 -23.85
C ALA A 438 -7.42 -2.59 -23.82
N HIS A 439 -8.13 -2.81 -24.93
CA HIS A 439 -9.57 -2.61 -25.05
C HIS A 439 -10.34 -3.55 -24.11
N GLU A 440 -10.02 -4.84 -24.11
CA GLU A 440 -10.66 -5.87 -23.29
C GLU A 440 -10.39 -5.61 -21.79
N LEU A 441 -9.11 -5.33 -21.41
CA LEU A 441 -8.77 -4.97 -20.05
C LEU A 441 -9.53 -3.74 -19.57
N SER A 442 -9.60 -2.69 -20.40
CA SER A 442 -10.37 -1.48 -20.10
C SER A 442 -11.83 -1.79 -19.83
N SER A 443 -12.42 -2.71 -20.60
CA SER A 443 -13.82 -3.14 -20.41
C SER A 443 -14.00 -3.88 -19.07
N HIS A 444 -13.06 -4.74 -18.67
CA HIS A 444 -13.08 -5.39 -17.36
C HIS A 444 -12.95 -4.38 -16.21
N MET A 445 -12.03 -3.42 -16.33
CA MET A 445 -11.82 -2.36 -15.35
C MET A 445 -13.09 -1.51 -15.14
N LEU A 446 -13.83 -1.23 -16.20
CA LEU A 446 -15.08 -0.47 -16.13
C LEU A 446 -16.16 -1.20 -15.32
N VAL A 447 -16.29 -2.50 -15.50
CA VAL A 447 -17.28 -3.33 -14.77
C VAL A 447 -16.96 -3.36 -13.27
N SER A 448 -15.68 -3.42 -12.92
CA SER A 448 -15.20 -3.51 -11.53
C SER A 448 -14.72 -2.17 -10.94
N TRP A 449 -14.99 -1.05 -11.62
CA TRP A 449 -14.51 0.26 -11.15
C TRP A 449 -15.01 0.55 -9.72
N PRO A 450 -14.13 0.94 -8.78
CA PRO A 450 -14.51 1.17 -7.39
C PRO A 450 -15.37 2.43 -7.26
N MET A 451 -16.69 2.24 -7.21
CA MET A 451 -17.69 3.31 -7.15
C MET A 451 -17.80 3.97 -5.78
N GLN A 452 -17.29 3.33 -4.73
CA GLN A 452 -17.31 3.85 -3.35
C GLN A 452 -15.89 4.15 -2.90
N SER A 453 -15.45 5.38 -3.01
CA SER A 453 -14.20 5.77 -2.37
C SER A 453 -14.47 6.52 -1.07
N TRP A 454 -14.22 5.88 0.05
CA TRP A 454 -14.01 6.51 1.35
C TRP A 454 -12.66 7.26 1.42
N ARG A 455 -11.89 7.27 0.34
CA ARG A 455 -10.59 7.93 0.21
C ARG A 455 -10.71 9.16 -0.69
N PRO A 456 -10.80 10.37 -0.12
CA PRO A 456 -11.19 11.57 -0.86
C PRO A 456 -10.12 12.17 -1.79
N ALA A 457 -8.91 11.63 -1.92
CA ALA A 457 -7.84 12.32 -2.66
C ALA A 457 -7.12 11.51 -3.75
N LYS A 458 -7.30 10.18 -3.81
CA LYS A 458 -6.60 9.34 -4.82
C LYS A 458 -7.47 8.94 -6.02
N SER A 459 -8.77 9.05 -5.93
CA SER A 459 -9.69 8.60 -6.98
C SER A 459 -9.71 9.48 -8.24
N SER A 460 -9.49 10.79 -8.10
CA SER A 460 -9.44 11.72 -9.24
C SER A 460 -8.23 11.45 -10.15
N SER A 461 -7.07 11.08 -9.59
CA SER A 461 -5.89 10.78 -10.40
C SER A 461 -6.07 9.51 -11.24
N ASP A 462 -6.79 8.50 -10.74
CA ASP A 462 -7.04 7.25 -11.44
C ASP A 462 -8.00 7.44 -12.61
N ALA A 463 -9.08 8.23 -12.42
CA ALA A 463 -10.02 8.58 -13.48
C ALA A 463 -9.35 9.37 -14.60
N THR A 464 -8.53 10.37 -14.24
CA THR A 464 -7.72 11.15 -15.20
C THR A 464 -6.75 10.24 -15.97
N THR A 465 -6.08 9.31 -15.29
CA THR A 465 -5.16 8.35 -15.90
C THR A 465 -5.89 7.44 -16.87
N MET A 466 -7.01 6.86 -16.46
CA MET A 466 -7.82 5.98 -17.31
C MET A 466 -8.30 6.71 -18.58
N LEU A 467 -8.90 7.90 -18.44
CA LEU A 467 -9.36 8.68 -19.60
C LEU A 467 -8.22 9.07 -20.54
N THR A 468 -7.04 9.37 -20.00
CA THR A 468 -5.85 9.70 -20.80
C THR A 468 -5.39 8.49 -21.61
N LEU A 469 -5.37 7.30 -21.02
CA LEU A 469 -5.00 6.06 -21.71
C LEU A 469 -6.05 5.70 -22.78
N LEU A 470 -7.34 5.77 -22.47
CA LEU A 470 -8.42 5.52 -23.41
C LEU A 470 -8.40 6.52 -24.58
N HIS A 471 -8.12 7.80 -24.31
CA HIS A 471 -7.96 8.81 -25.34
C HIS A 471 -6.77 8.50 -26.25
N ARG A 472 -5.63 8.10 -25.70
CA ARG A 472 -4.42 7.72 -26.43
C ARG A 472 -4.67 6.49 -27.33
N LEU A 473 -5.40 5.48 -26.84
CA LEU A 473 -5.84 4.30 -27.60
C LEU A 473 -6.88 4.64 -28.67
N GLY A 474 -7.51 5.80 -28.62
CA GLY A 474 -8.65 6.16 -29.47
C GLY A 474 -9.86 5.26 -29.24
N ASP A 475 -10.01 4.71 -28.03
CA ASP A 475 -11.07 3.76 -27.68
C ASP A 475 -12.37 4.48 -27.32
N SER A 476 -13.10 4.90 -28.34
CA SER A 476 -14.35 5.65 -28.16
C SER A 476 -15.45 4.87 -27.44
N ALA A 477 -15.47 3.53 -27.53
CA ALA A 477 -16.48 2.71 -26.87
C ALA A 477 -16.29 2.71 -25.35
N ASN A 478 -15.05 2.48 -24.88
CA ASN A 478 -14.74 2.51 -23.45
C ASN A 478 -14.72 3.94 -22.88
N ILE A 479 -14.41 4.97 -23.70
CA ILE A 479 -14.59 6.38 -23.31
C ILE A 479 -16.08 6.67 -23.03
N ASP A 480 -16.96 6.30 -23.94
CA ASP A 480 -18.41 6.50 -23.79
C ASP A 480 -18.92 5.86 -22.50
N SER A 481 -18.58 4.59 -22.30
CA SER A 481 -18.96 3.82 -21.12
C SER A 481 -18.40 4.42 -19.82
N PHE A 482 -17.11 4.82 -19.82
CA PHE A 482 -16.48 5.44 -18.65
C PHE A 482 -17.14 6.76 -18.25
N LEU A 483 -17.40 7.62 -19.22
CA LEU A 483 -18.05 8.91 -18.97
C LEU A 483 -19.47 8.73 -18.44
N GLU A 484 -20.23 7.75 -18.96
CA GLU A 484 -21.58 7.46 -18.51
C GLU A 484 -21.66 6.80 -17.13
N THR A 485 -20.82 5.79 -16.88
CA THR A 485 -20.92 4.95 -15.67
C THR A 485 -20.09 5.46 -14.51
N VAL A 486 -18.94 6.08 -14.79
CA VAL A 486 -18.00 6.55 -13.75
C VAL A 486 -18.10 8.06 -13.57
N SER A 487 -17.77 8.85 -14.60
CA SER A 487 -17.70 10.31 -14.48
C SER A 487 -19.06 10.95 -14.21
N ALA A 488 -20.16 10.43 -14.80
CA ALA A 488 -21.49 10.97 -14.58
C ALA A 488 -22.11 10.59 -13.23
N VAL A 489 -21.68 9.47 -12.61
CA VAL A 489 -22.36 8.94 -11.42
C VAL A 489 -21.71 9.41 -10.12
N CYS A 490 -20.38 9.36 -9.98
CA CYS A 490 -19.78 9.63 -8.66
C CYS A 490 -18.32 10.10 -8.63
N VAL A 491 -17.58 10.01 -9.72
CA VAL A 491 -16.14 10.29 -9.71
C VAL A 491 -15.82 11.39 -10.72
N PHE A 492 -16.09 12.63 -10.34
CA PHE A 492 -15.70 13.79 -11.13
C PHE A 492 -15.23 14.91 -10.21
N ASP A 493 -14.01 15.41 -10.45
CA ASP A 493 -13.39 16.53 -9.73
C ASP A 493 -12.81 17.53 -10.74
N LYS A 494 -12.40 18.68 -10.26
CA LYS A 494 -11.80 19.76 -11.08
C LYS A 494 -10.56 19.28 -11.86
N GLY A 495 -9.80 18.33 -11.30
CA GLY A 495 -8.64 17.73 -11.95
C GLY A 495 -8.97 16.92 -13.21
N ASP A 496 -10.18 16.38 -13.34
CA ASP A 496 -10.60 15.52 -14.47
C ASP A 496 -11.05 16.31 -15.70
N GLY A 497 -11.30 17.61 -15.56
CA GLY A 497 -11.91 18.43 -16.61
C GLY A 497 -11.20 18.37 -17.95
N GLU A 498 -9.84 18.43 -17.95
CA GLU A 498 -9.06 18.40 -19.19
C GLU A 498 -9.12 17.02 -19.88
N SER A 499 -8.98 15.92 -19.11
CA SER A 499 -9.05 14.55 -19.65
C SER A 499 -10.43 14.23 -20.19
N VAL A 500 -11.50 14.70 -19.53
CA VAL A 500 -12.88 14.61 -20.05
C VAL A 500 -13.03 15.37 -21.38
N LEU A 501 -12.51 16.59 -21.49
CA LEU A 501 -12.57 17.37 -22.72
C LEU A 501 -11.82 16.74 -23.89
N GLN A 502 -10.67 16.14 -23.62
CA GLN A 502 -9.91 15.43 -24.66
C GLN A 502 -10.63 14.17 -25.10
N ALA A 503 -11.11 13.37 -24.15
CA ALA A 503 -11.83 12.13 -24.43
C ALA A 503 -13.14 12.36 -25.21
N ILE A 504 -13.92 13.36 -24.82
CA ILE A 504 -15.24 13.62 -25.41
C ILE A 504 -15.18 14.05 -26.89
N ARG A 505 -14.05 14.61 -27.33
CA ARG A 505 -13.80 14.96 -28.73
C ARG A 505 -13.76 13.78 -29.68
N LEU A 506 -13.51 12.58 -29.15
CA LEU A 506 -13.51 11.33 -29.91
C LEU A 506 -14.91 10.75 -30.11
N LEU A 507 -15.93 11.32 -29.46
CA LEU A 507 -17.30 10.84 -29.50
C LEU A 507 -18.15 11.61 -30.51
N PRO A 508 -19.25 11.01 -31.03
CA PRO A 508 -20.23 11.72 -31.85
C PRO A 508 -20.81 12.92 -31.09
N ARG A 509 -20.90 14.09 -31.75
CA ARG A 509 -21.34 15.36 -31.15
C ARG A 509 -22.61 15.28 -30.30
N PRO A 510 -23.72 14.64 -30.74
CA PRO A 510 -24.93 14.54 -29.94
C PRO A 510 -24.72 13.75 -28.65
N ARG A 511 -23.91 12.66 -28.70
CA ARG A 511 -23.61 11.82 -27.55
C ARG A 511 -22.74 12.58 -26.54
N ALA A 512 -21.75 13.32 -27.03
CA ALA A 512 -20.87 14.15 -26.23
C ALA A 512 -21.67 15.21 -25.43
N GLY A 513 -22.62 15.89 -26.06
CA GLY A 513 -23.49 16.85 -25.37
C GLY A 513 -24.35 16.21 -24.29
N GLU A 514 -24.90 15.02 -24.55
CA GLU A 514 -25.68 14.28 -23.55
C GLU A 514 -24.82 13.82 -22.37
N LEU A 515 -23.60 13.32 -22.59
CA LEU A 515 -22.69 12.93 -21.54
C LEU A 515 -22.27 14.11 -20.68
N LEU A 516 -21.96 15.28 -21.26
CA LEU A 516 -21.67 16.50 -20.48
C LEU A 516 -22.86 16.88 -19.61
N LYS A 517 -24.09 16.79 -20.10
CA LYS A 517 -25.30 17.01 -19.32
C LYS A 517 -25.39 16.01 -18.15
N GLN A 518 -25.13 14.72 -18.38
CA GLN A 518 -25.17 13.68 -17.36
C GLN A 518 -24.10 13.90 -16.29
N ILE A 519 -22.86 14.24 -16.68
CA ILE A 519 -21.76 14.58 -15.74
C ILE A 519 -22.18 15.74 -14.85
N VAL A 520 -22.74 16.82 -15.43
CA VAL A 520 -23.23 17.97 -14.66
C VAL A 520 -24.38 17.57 -13.74
N ALA A 521 -25.34 16.80 -14.23
CA ALA A 521 -26.50 16.37 -13.44
C ALA A 521 -26.11 15.52 -12.22
N GLY A 522 -25.16 14.61 -12.40
CA GLY A 522 -24.72 13.71 -11.34
C GLY A 522 -23.80 14.36 -10.31
N ASN A 523 -23.08 15.42 -10.69
CA ASN A 523 -22.02 15.97 -9.86
C ASN A 523 -22.25 17.41 -9.35
N ALA A 524 -23.13 18.22 -9.98
CA ALA A 524 -23.23 19.65 -9.67
C ALA A 524 -23.63 19.96 -8.22
N THR A 525 -24.37 19.10 -7.53
CA THR A 525 -24.69 19.28 -6.11
C THR A 525 -23.50 19.10 -5.18
N ARG A 526 -22.51 18.29 -5.57
CA ARG A 526 -21.34 17.96 -4.78
C ARG A 526 -20.10 18.73 -5.20
N ALA A 527 -19.89 18.88 -6.50
CA ALA A 527 -18.71 19.45 -7.13
C ALA A 527 -19.12 20.54 -8.15
N LEU A 528 -19.86 21.55 -7.67
CA LEU A 528 -20.35 22.66 -8.50
C LEU A 528 -19.21 23.40 -9.19
N ASP A 529 -18.11 23.60 -8.49
CA ASP A 529 -16.89 24.25 -8.99
C ASP A 529 -16.28 23.49 -10.17
N ALA A 530 -16.19 22.15 -10.06
CA ALA A 530 -15.68 21.31 -11.14
C ALA A 530 -16.60 21.33 -12.37
N CYS A 531 -17.94 21.28 -12.16
CA CYS A 531 -18.92 21.33 -13.24
C CYS A 531 -18.92 22.71 -13.94
N ALA A 532 -18.78 23.78 -13.18
CA ALA A 532 -18.70 25.14 -13.73
C ALA A 532 -17.42 25.33 -14.58
N ASP A 533 -16.25 24.89 -14.07
CA ASP A 533 -14.97 24.92 -14.77
C ASP A 533 -15.03 24.05 -16.06
N LEU A 534 -15.60 22.84 -15.98
CA LEU A 534 -15.78 21.96 -17.15
C LEU A 534 -16.58 22.67 -18.26
N LEU A 535 -17.73 23.27 -17.93
CA LEU A 535 -18.56 23.96 -18.89
C LEU A 535 -17.90 25.26 -19.43
N ALA A 536 -17.17 25.99 -18.60
CA ALA A 536 -16.43 27.16 -19.04
C ALA A 536 -15.34 26.81 -20.09
N ARG A 537 -14.61 25.73 -19.85
CA ARG A 537 -13.62 25.19 -20.80
C ARG A 537 -14.28 24.59 -22.04
N SER A 538 -15.38 23.85 -21.85
CA SER A 538 -16.17 23.31 -22.98
C SER A 538 -16.63 24.43 -23.91
N ALA A 539 -17.17 25.52 -23.37
CA ALA A 539 -17.60 26.69 -24.12
C ALA A 539 -16.47 27.42 -24.86
N ALA A 540 -15.23 27.25 -24.41
CA ALA A 540 -14.04 27.83 -25.04
C ALA A 540 -13.44 26.96 -26.16
N GLY A 541 -13.69 25.64 -26.15
CA GLY A 541 -12.99 24.70 -27.02
C GLY A 541 -13.87 23.71 -27.80
N LEU A 542 -15.20 23.78 -27.64
CA LEU A 542 -16.16 22.84 -28.22
C LEU A 542 -17.34 23.58 -28.91
N ASP A 543 -17.03 24.56 -29.75
CA ASP A 543 -18.06 25.40 -30.41
C ASP A 543 -19.06 24.61 -31.27
N GLU A 544 -18.76 23.38 -31.63
CA GLU A 544 -19.58 22.52 -32.47
C GLU A 544 -20.54 21.59 -31.68
N PHE A 545 -20.50 21.62 -30.34
CA PHE A 545 -21.28 20.75 -29.50
C PHE A 545 -22.50 21.51 -28.91
N ASP A 546 -23.65 20.83 -28.79
CA ASP A 546 -24.80 21.39 -28.10
C ASP A 546 -24.60 21.31 -26.56
N LEU A 547 -24.14 22.39 -25.99
CA LEU A 547 -23.88 22.54 -24.56
C LEU A 547 -25.08 23.12 -23.79
N ALA A 548 -26.15 23.55 -24.47
CA ALA A 548 -27.29 24.22 -23.84
C ALA A 548 -28.02 23.35 -22.79
N PRO A 549 -28.22 22.02 -23.00
CA PRO A 549 -28.82 21.16 -22.00
C PRO A 549 -27.96 21.02 -20.71
N ALA A 550 -26.63 20.91 -20.87
CA ALA A 550 -25.73 20.85 -19.72
C ALA A 550 -25.69 22.17 -18.93
N ALA A 551 -25.70 23.30 -19.67
CA ALA A 551 -25.77 24.63 -19.08
C ALA A 551 -27.09 24.86 -18.31
N ALA A 552 -28.22 24.43 -18.86
CA ALA A 552 -29.53 24.51 -18.15
C ALA A 552 -29.52 23.65 -16.86
N THR A 553 -28.90 22.46 -16.93
CA THR A 553 -28.74 21.59 -15.74
C THR A 553 -27.87 22.25 -14.66
N LEU A 554 -26.78 22.91 -15.05
CA LEU A 554 -25.92 23.63 -14.11
C LEU A 554 -26.69 24.76 -13.40
N VAL A 555 -27.46 25.56 -14.16
CA VAL A 555 -28.28 26.65 -13.61
C VAL A 555 -29.30 26.12 -12.63
N ALA A 556 -29.96 24.99 -12.94
CA ALA A 556 -30.94 24.36 -12.05
C ALA A 556 -30.29 23.82 -10.75
N ALA A 557 -29.02 23.50 -10.77
CA ALA A 557 -28.28 22.98 -9.62
C ALA A 557 -27.67 24.08 -8.72
N LEU A 558 -27.77 25.36 -9.08
CA LEU A 558 -27.24 26.45 -8.28
C LEU A 558 -27.88 26.48 -6.88
N PRO A 559 -27.09 26.50 -5.79
CA PRO A 559 -27.59 26.53 -4.44
C PRO A 559 -28.46 27.78 -4.19
N CYS A 560 -29.62 27.60 -3.63
CA CYS A 560 -30.56 28.69 -3.36
C CYS A 560 -30.64 28.99 -1.86
N ASP A 561 -31.48 28.25 -1.12
CA ASP A 561 -31.79 28.52 0.26
C ASP A 561 -30.81 27.91 1.25
N PRO A 562 -30.04 28.73 2.01
CA PRO A 562 -29.11 28.21 3.00
C PRO A 562 -29.81 27.51 4.19
N ALA A 563 -31.12 27.72 4.43
CA ALA A 563 -31.83 27.04 5.49
C ALA A 563 -31.96 25.53 5.20
N ARG A 564 -32.11 25.14 3.93
CA ARG A 564 -32.13 23.72 3.52
C ARG A 564 -30.79 23.01 3.72
N ILE A 565 -29.68 23.75 3.79
CA ILE A 565 -28.33 23.22 4.06
C ILE A 565 -28.18 22.84 5.54
N GLY A 566 -28.93 23.46 6.45
CA GLY A 566 -28.91 23.21 7.90
C GLY A 566 -29.48 21.84 8.30
N GLU A 567 -30.33 21.24 7.45
CA GLU A 567 -30.93 19.91 7.68
C GLU A 567 -30.02 18.75 7.28
N VAL A 568 -28.85 19.05 6.64
CA VAL A 568 -27.92 18.05 6.14
C VAL A 568 -26.78 17.86 7.16
N ALA A 569 -26.36 16.62 7.33
CA ALA A 569 -25.24 16.29 8.21
C ALA A 569 -23.96 17.10 7.87
N PRO A 570 -23.11 17.48 8.86
CA PRO A 570 -21.97 18.38 8.65
C PRO A 570 -21.05 17.99 7.51
N TRP A 571 -20.84 16.68 7.28
CA TRP A 571 -19.98 16.14 6.19
C TRP A 571 -20.64 16.14 4.80
N GLN A 572 -21.96 16.36 4.73
CA GLN A 572 -22.73 16.46 3.48
C GLN A 572 -23.02 17.91 3.09
N ARG A 573 -22.59 18.89 3.91
CA ARG A 573 -22.84 20.31 3.61
C ARG A 573 -22.03 20.75 2.40
N PRO A 574 -22.65 21.43 1.42
CA PRO A 574 -21.92 21.99 0.29
C PRO A 574 -20.84 22.95 0.78
N ARG A 575 -19.71 22.94 0.08
CA ARG A 575 -18.62 23.89 0.34
C ARG A 575 -19.11 25.33 0.13
N ALA A 576 -18.51 26.27 0.84
CA ALA A 576 -18.77 27.69 0.61
C ALA A 576 -18.47 28.02 -0.87
N ILE A 577 -19.37 28.79 -1.49
CA ILE A 577 -19.20 29.20 -2.88
C ILE A 577 -18.04 30.20 -2.99
N GLU A 578 -17.07 29.87 -3.81
CA GLU A 578 -15.94 30.76 -4.11
C GLU A 578 -16.26 31.67 -5.30
N PRO A 579 -15.65 32.85 -5.39
CA PRO A 579 -15.86 33.80 -6.51
C PRO A 579 -15.61 33.18 -7.89
N VAL A 580 -14.66 32.26 -7.99
CA VAL A 580 -14.29 31.58 -9.25
C VAL A 580 -15.44 30.78 -9.82
N VAL A 581 -16.28 30.18 -8.97
CA VAL A 581 -17.48 29.43 -9.42
C VAL A 581 -18.45 30.35 -10.17
N VAL A 582 -18.69 31.56 -9.65
CA VAL A 582 -19.55 32.55 -10.30
C VAL A 582 -18.93 33.03 -11.64
N VAL A 583 -17.61 33.19 -11.65
CA VAL A 583 -16.87 33.54 -12.88
C VAL A 583 -17.03 32.45 -13.94
N ASP A 584 -16.79 31.19 -13.58
CA ASP A 584 -16.84 30.06 -14.50
C ASP A 584 -18.29 29.84 -15.01
N VAL A 585 -19.30 29.89 -14.11
CA VAL A 585 -20.71 29.80 -14.48
C VAL A 585 -21.08 30.89 -15.49
N LEU A 586 -20.81 32.14 -15.20
CA LEU A 586 -21.21 33.25 -16.10
C LEU A 586 -20.40 33.22 -17.41
N THR A 587 -19.10 32.90 -17.36
CA THR A 587 -18.26 32.74 -18.56
C THR A 587 -18.79 31.67 -19.49
N ALA A 588 -19.19 30.49 -18.94
CA ALA A 588 -19.79 29.41 -19.70
C ALA A 588 -21.13 29.85 -20.33
N LEU A 589 -22.04 30.39 -19.49
CA LEU A 589 -23.41 30.69 -19.89
C LEU A 589 -23.50 31.85 -20.91
N ILE A 590 -22.63 32.84 -20.79
CA ILE A 590 -22.57 33.96 -21.76
C ILE A 590 -22.28 33.45 -23.17
N ARG A 591 -21.43 32.45 -23.30
CA ARG A 591 -21.07 31.85 -24.60
C ARG A 591 -22.09 30.82 -25.09
N ILE A 592 -22.59 29.95 -24.17
CA ILE A 592 -23.49 28.85 -24.52
C ILE A 592 -24.92 29.34 -24.75
N ALA A 593 -25.47 30.11 -23.81
CA ALA A 593 -26.86 30.53 -23.80
C ALA A 593 -27.05 31.83 -22.98
N PRO A 594 -26.93 33.01 -23.58
CA PRO A 594 -27.02 34.29 -22.87
C PRO A 594 -28.27 34.48 -22.02
N ALA A 595 -29.40 33.86 -22.42
CA ALA A 595 -30.63 33.89 -21.63
C ALA A 595 -30.50 33.14 -20.29
N LEU A 596 -29.75 32.02 -20.27
CA LEU A 596 -29.45 31.26 -19.04
C LEU A 596 -28.50 32.05 -18.12
N ALA A 597 -27.62 32.86 -18.68
CA ALA A 597 -26.75 33.73 -17.87
C ALA A 597 -27.54 34.74 -17.08
N GLN A 598 -28.63 35.31 -17.66
CA GLN A 598 -29.53 36.20 -16.94
C GLN A 598 -30.29 35.46 -15.83
N SER A 599 -30.81 34.26 -16.11
CA SER A 599 -31.52 33.43 -15.10
C SER A 599 -30.60 33.01 -13.96
N ALA A 600 -29.34 32.63 -14.27
CA ALA A 600 -28.35 32.33 -13.25
C ALA A 600 -28.10 33.57 -12.36
N LEU A 601 -27.89 34.72 -12.97
CA LEU A 601 -27.67 35.97 -12.23
C LEU A 601 -28.89 36.33 -11.33
N ASP A 602 -30.10 36.10 -11.79
CA ASP A 602 -31.30 36.30 -10.95
C ASP A 602 -31.22 35.42 -9.69
N THR A 603 -30.79 34.17 -9.82
CA THR A 603 -30.59 33.26 -8.69
C THR A 603 -29.47 33.75 -7.76
N LEU A 604 -28.32 34.16 -8.30
CA LEU A 604 -27.18 34.66 -7.52
C LEU A 604 -27.54 35.88 -6.68
N LEU A 605 -28.28 36.80 -7.27
CA LEU A 605 -28.70 38.04 -6.60
C LEU A 605 -29.86 37.82 -5.61
N ALA A 606 -30.72 36.83 -5.84
CA ALA A 606 -31.84 36.51 -4.95
C ALA A 606 -31.43 35.90 -3.60
N TRP A 607 -30.24 35.32 -3.53
CA TRP A 607 -29.75 34.58 -2.36
C TRP A 607 -28.46 35.16 -1.76
N PRO A 608 -28.48 36.39 -1.18
CA PRO A 608 -27.26 37.09 -0.69
C PRO A 608 -26.57 36.40 0.50
N LYS A 609 -27.23 35.46 1.19
CA LYS A 609 -26.59 34.63 2.24
C LYS A 609 -25.77 33.49 1.65
N THR A 610 -26.17 32.96 0.50
CA THR A 610 -25.44 31.93 -0.25
C THR A 610 -24.33 32.56 -1.11
N TYR A 611 -24.59 33.73 -1.70
CA TYR A 611 -23.69 34.50 -2.55
C TYR A 611 -23.44 35.89 -1.94
N PRO A 612 -22.65 35.98 -0.85
CA PRO A 612 -22.40 37.29 -0.21
C PRO A 612 -21.66 38.23 -1.15
N PHE A 613 -22.15 39.50 -1.22
CA PHE A 613 -21.53 40.50 -2.09
C PHE A 613 -20.02 40.65 -1.87
N ASP A 614 -19.59 40.81 -0.61
CA ASP A 614 -18.19 41.07 -0.30
C ASP A 614 -17.24 39.89 -0.53
N ALA A 615 -17.75 38.69 -0.24
CA ALA A 615 -16.93 37.46 -0.33
C ALA A 615 -16.98 36.81 -1.73
N VAL A 616 -18.10 36.98 -2.47
CA VAL A 616 -18.35 36.24 -3.72
C VAL A 616 -18.61 37.16 -4.91
N LEU A 617 -19.67 38.01 -4.85
CA LEU A 617 -20.15 38.70 -6.04
C LEU A 617 -19.23 39.85 -6.47
N VAL A 618 -18.72 40.68 -5.55
CA VAL A 618 -17.79 41.77 -5.86
C VAL A 618 -16.48 41.23 -6.44
N PRO A 619 -15.80 40.25 -5.83
CA PRO A 619 -14.61 39.63 -6.42
C PRO A 619 -14.87 39.00 -7.80
N ALA A 620 -16.02 38.31 -7.98
CA ALA A 620 -16.37 37.72 -9.26
C ALA A 620 -16.63 38.77 -10.34
N GLY A 621 -17.35 39.88 -10.01
CA GLY A 621 -17.58 41.01 -10.91
C GLY A 621 -16.29 41.70 -11.35
N LEU A 622 -15.33 41.89 -10.42
CA LEU A 622 -14.01 42.43 -10.73
C LEU A 622 -13.19 41.48 -11.65
N ALA A 623 -13.28 40.17 -11.44
CA ALA A 623 -12.61 39.20 -12.29
C ALA A 623 -13.19 39.19 -13.70
N LEU A 624 -14.52 39.16 -13.84
CA LEU A 624 -15.20 39.22 -15.14
C LEU A 624 -14.97 40.53 -15.88
N GLY A 625 -14.91 41.65 -15.16
CA GLY A 625 -14.58 42.95 -15.74
C GLY A 625 -13.23 42.99 -16.44
N ARG A 626 -12.23 42.33 -15.87
CA ARG A 626 -10.86 42.23 -16.45
C ARG A 626 -10.81 41.38 -17.72
N THR A 627 -11.70 40.43 -17.93
CA THR A 627 -11.72 39.53 -19.10
C THR A 627 -12.35 40.14 -20.35
N GLY A 628 -12.77 41.43 -20.32
CA GLY A 628 -13.47 42.06 -21.42
C GLY A 628 -14.96 41.64 -21.57
N ALA A 629 -15.46 40.82 -20.67
CA ALA A 629 -16.88 40.42 -20.65
C ALA A 629 -17.82 41.53 -20.12
N ALA A 630 -17.30 42.67 -19.71
CA ALA A 630 -18.05 43.79 -19.12
C ALA A 630 -19.18 44.34 -20.02
N GLY A 631 -19.08 44.18 -21.37
CA GLY A 631 -20.13 44.57 -22.32
C GLY A 631 -21.28 43.58 -22.48
N THR A 632 -21.28 42.45 -21.75
CA THR A 632 -22.39 41.49 -21.81
C THR A 632 -23.47 41.83 -20.77
N ALA A 633 -24.74 41.71 -21.17
CA ALA A 633 -25.87 42.12 -20.32
C ALA A 633 -25.90 41.51 -18.92
N ALA A 634 -25.41 40.26 -18.75
CA ALA A 634 -25.33 39.62 -17.45
C ALA A 634 -24.26 40.20 -16.56
N VAL A 635 -23.05 40.47 -17.12
CA VAL A 635 -21.94 41.07 -16.37
C VAL A 635 -22.23 42.54 -16.02
N GLU A 636 -22.82 43.30 -16.94
CA GLU A 636 -23.29 44.68 -16.66
C GLU A 636 -24.26 44.72 -15.47
N ARG A 637 -25.24 43.80 -15.43
CA ARG A 637 -26.18 43.73 -14.28
C ARG A 637 -25.47 43.35 -12.99
N LEU A 638 -24.50 42.41 -13.04
CA LEU A 638 -23.71 42.04 -11.86
C LEU A 638 -22.93 43.26 -11.35
N ILE A 639 -22.23 43.98 -12.25
CA ILE A 639 -21.47 45.19 -11.91
C ILE A 639 -22.40 46.29 -11.32
N ILE A 640 -23.56 46.52 -11.90
CA ILE A 640 -24.59 47.44 -11.37
C ILE A 640 -24.99 47.08 -9.95
N ALA A 641 -25.27 45.77 -9.70
CA ALA A 641 -25.67 45.31 -8.38
C ALA A 641 -24.53 45.42 -7.35
N CYS A 642 -23.31 45.09 -7.73
CA CYS A 642 -22.11 45.26 -6.91
C CYS A 642 -21.86 46.75 -6.59
N THR A 643 -21.94 47.61 -7.61
CA THR A 643 -21.78 49.08 -7.46
C THR A 643 -22.82 49.66 -6.51
N ALA A 644 -24.08 49.26 -6.65
CA ALA A 644 -25.15 49.70 -5.74
C ALA A 644 -24.88 49.29 -4.29
N HIS A 645 -24.40 48.01 -4.07
CA HIS A 645 -24.00 47.55 -2.76
C HIS A 645 -22.87 48.33 -2.14
N LEU A 646 -21.81 48.63 -2.92
CA LEU A 646 -20.68 49.44 -2.47
C LEU A 646 -21.09 50.90 -2.16
N HIS A 647 -21.91 51.52 -3.02
CA HIS A 647 -22.40 52.86 -2.78
C HIS A 647 -23.27 52.96 -1.51
N ALA A 648 -24.18 51.98 -1.25
CA ALA A 648 -24.99 51.98 -0.05
C ALA A 648 -24.09 51.99 1.20
N ARG A 649 -23.03 51.22 1.25
CA ARG A 649 -22.10 51.15 2.39
C ARG A 649 -21.17 52.35 2.47
N ILE A 650 -20.69 52.91 1.34
CA ILE A 650 -19.88 54.14 1.31
C ILE A 650 -20.67 55.32 1.82
N SER A 651 -21.99 55.36 1.55
CA SER A 651 -22.88 56.46 2.01
C SER A 651 -23.16 56.42 3.51
N GLU A 652 -22.89 55.30 4.21
CA GLU A 652 -23.03 55.26 5.64
C GLU A 652 -22.08 56.27 6.33
N HIS A 653 -22.64 57.00 7.31
CA HIS A 653 -21.88 57.96 8.07
C HIS A 653 -20.70 57.29 8.82
N LEU A 654 -19.51 57.77 8.62
CA LEU A 654 -18.26 57.24 9.21
C LEU A 654 -17.45 58.36 9.84
N GLU A 655 -17.62 58.53 11.15
CA GLU A 655 -16.84 59.43 11.97
C GLU A 655 -16.07 58.66 13.05
N SER A 656 -14.91 59.20 13.43
CA SER A 656 -14.21 58.65 14.58
C SER A 656 -15.00 58.92 15.86
N PRO A 657 -15.03 58.02 16.82
CA PRO A 657 -15.67 58.24 18.08
C PRO A 657 -15.15 59.50 18.75
N ALA A 658 -16.07 60.45 19.03
CA ALA A 658 -15.75 61.76 19.65
C ALA A 658 -15.42 61.62 21.15
N ASP A 659 -15.85 60.52 21.78
CA ASP A 659 -15.65 60.21 23.20
C ASP A 659 -15.30 58.75 23.42
N TRP A 660 -15.24 58.31 24.70
CA TRP A 660 -14.94 56.95 25.08
C TRP A 660 -16.18 56.02 25.12
N ARG A 661 -17.33 56.41 24.61
CA ARG A 661 -18.45 55.46 24.41
C ARG A 661 -18.12 54.45 23.37
N ARG A 662 -18.47 53.19 23.67
CA ARG A 662 -18.34 52.07 22.71
C ARG A 662 -19.70 51.36 22.60
N PRO A 663 -20.00 50.80 21.41
CA PRO A 663 -21.22 50.03 21.21
C PRO A 663 -21.31 48.89 22.20
N ASP A 664 -22.49 48.72 22.81
CA ASP A 664 -22.81 47.59 23.68
C ASP A 664 -23.61 46.57 22.86
N ALA A 665 -23.00 45.46 22.52
CA ALA A 665 -23.61 44.35 21.80
C ALA A 665 -23.59 43.05 22.63
N LEU A 666 -23.47 43.15 23.97
CA LEU A 666 -23.35 42.02 24.85
C LEU A 666 -24.63 41.19 24.90
N GLY A 667 -24.51 39.86 24.64
CA GLY A 667 -25.63 38.93 24.75
C GLY A 667 -25.88 38.43 26.18
N CYS A 668 -24.92 38.62 27.11
CA CYS A 668 -25.02 38.13 28.47
C CYS A 668 -25.42 39.20 29.46
N THR A 669 -26.40 38.92 30.31
CA THR A 669 -26.95 39.83 31.32
C THR A 669 -26.47 39.57 32.76
N CYS A 670 -25.38 38.77 32.96
CA CYS A 670 -24.83 38.53 34.28
C CYS A 670 -24.27 39.80 34.92
N ARG A 671 -23.97 39.78 36.23
CA ARG A 671 -23.45 40.94 36.97
C ARG A 671 -22.21 41.53 36.29
N PHE A 672 -21.25 40.71 35.91
CA PHE A 672 -19.97 41.16 35.35
C PHE A 672 -20.10 41.74 33.95
N CYS A 673 -20.99 41.17 33.13
CA CYS A 673 -21.32 41.72 31.81
C CYS A 673 -22.10 43.04 31.89
N ARG A 674 -22.97 43.23 32.93
CA ARG A 674 -23.60 44.51 33.19
C ARG A 674 -22.58 45.59 33.61
N GLU A 675 -21.58 45.25 34.42
CA GLU A 675 -20.49 46.16 34.75
C GLU A 675 -19.67 46.54 33.50
N LEU A 676 -19.43 45.57 32.59
CA LEU A 676 -18.79 45.79 31.30
C LEU A 676 -19.67 46.71 30.40
N SER A 677 -20.96 46.45 30.32
CA SER A 677 -21.90 47.29 29.57
C SER A 677 -21.88 48.75 30.07
N THR A 678 -21.93 48.95 31.40
CA THR A 678 -21.81 50.29 32.02
C THR A 678 -20.46 50.92 31.64
N PHE A 679 -19.38 50.17 31.67
CA PHE A 679 -18.06 50.63 31.27
C PHE A 679 -18.08 51.06 29.76
N LEU A 680 -18.61 50.21 28.86
CA LEU A 680 -18.72 50.51 27.44
C LEU A 680 -19.47 51.83 27.15
N ALA A 681 -20.57 52.07 27.85
CA ALA A 681 -21.43 53.23 27.71
C ALA A 681 -20.81 54.52 28.30
N ASP A 682 -19.80 54.43 29.17
CA ASP A 682 -19.22 55.60 29.83
C ASP A 682 -18.38 56.45 28.83
N PRO A 683 -18.74 57.76 28.67
CA PRO A 683 -18.07 58.66 27.69
C PRO A 683 -16.67 59.12 28.16
N VAL A 684 -16.32 58.98 29.44
CA VAL A 684 -15.11 59.55 30.00
C VAL A 684 -14.04 58.52 30.36
N ARG A 685 -14.48 57.35 30.75
CA ARG A 685 -13.55 56.27 31.22
C ARG A 685 -12.94 55.49 30.11
N PRO A 686 -11.60 55.59 29.86
CA PRO A 686 -10.89 54.84 28.84
C PRO A 686 -10.50 53.44 29.34
N THR A 687 -10.43 53.19 30.66
CA THR A 687 -9.97 51.93 31.23
C THR A 687 -10.86 51.44 32.35
N TRP A 688 -10.96 50.12 32.54
CA TRP A 688 -11.66 49.45 33.61
C TRP A 688 -10.92 48.20 34.03
N ALA A 689 -10.99 47.87 35.32
CA ALA A 689 -10.36 46.69 35.87
C ALA A 689 -11.34 45.83 36.65
N LEU A 690 -11.49 44.59 36.24
CA LEU A 690 -12.28 43.58 36.93
C LEU A 690 -11.39 42.70 37.81
N LYS A 691 -11.39 42.94 39.12
CA LYS A 691 -10.71 42.09 40.12
C LYS A 691 -11.65 40.95 40.52
N SER A 692 -11.44 39.74 40.00
CA SER A 692 -12.32 38.61 40.25
C SER A 692 -11.61 37.27 40.04
N LEU A 693 -12.29 36.14 40.37
CA LEU A 693 -11.83 34.79 40.10
C LEU A 693 -11.56 34.59 38.61
N GLN A 694 -10.70 33.64 38.28
CA GLN A 694 -10.32 33.36 36.87
C GLN A 694 -11.54 33.06 35.99
N VAL A 695 -12.48 32.25 36.49
CA VAL A 695 -13.71 31.89 35.72
C VAL A 695 -14.47 33.14 35.30
N ASN A 696 -14.66 34.12 36.19
CA ASN A 696 -15.40 35.36 35.89
C ASN A 696 -14.65 36.27 34.90
N ARG A 697 -13.32 36.36 35.06
CA ARG A 697 -12.47 37.12 34.13
C ARG A 697 -12.46 36.52 32.75
N SER A 698 -12.32 35.18 32.65
CA SER A 698 -12.37 34.46 31.37
C SER A 698 -13.74 34.57 30.71
N HIS A 699 -14.83 34.58 31.49
CA HIS A 699 -16.19 34.81 30.96
C HIS A 699 -16.30 36.20 30.31
N VAL A 700 -15.88 37.26 31.02
CA VAL A 700 -15.91 38.63 30.48
C VAL A 700 -15.01 38.77 29.26
N GLU A 701 -13.83 38.21 29.28
CA GLU A 701 -12.91 38.22 28.14
C GLU A 701 -13.49 37.49 26.91
N THR A 702 -14.17 36.35 27.13
CA THR A 702 -14.86 35.61 26.10
C THR A 702 -16.02 36.40 25.50
N GLU A 703 -16.83 37.10 26.32
CA GLU A 703 -17.89 37.94 25.84
C GLU A 703 -17.39 39.15 25.04
N ILE A 704 -16.30 39.81 25.50
CA ILE A 704 -15.64 40.89 24.75
C ILE A 704 -15.23 40.41 23.37
N ARG A 705 -14.61 39.23 23.28
CA ARG A 705 -14.14 38.63 22.02
C ARG A 705 -15.31 38.19 21.12
N LYS A 706 -16.29 37.51 21.69
CA LYS A 706 -17.48 37.01 20.99
C LYS A 706 -18.33 38.16 20.39
N CYS A 707 -18.48 39.26 21.12
CA CYS A 707 -19.24 40.40 20.68
C CYS A 707 -18.41 41.45 19.93
N HIS A 708 -17.14 41.17 19.66
CA HIS A 708 -16.19 42.06 18.99
C HIS A 708 -16.20 43.50 19.57
N CYS A 709 -16.28 43.61 20.92
CA CYS A 709 -16.27 44.91 21.58
C CYS A 709 -14.94 45.66 21.31
N ASP A 710 -15.00 46.98 21.24
CA ASP A 710 -13.86 47.84 21.06
C ASP A 710 -13.03 48.01 22.37
N VAL A 711 -12.50 46.87 22.85
CA VAL A 711 -11.79 46.75 24.12
C VAL A 711 -10.61 45.78 23.97
N ASP A 712 -9.43 46.25 24.36
CA ASP A 712 -8.25 45.41 24.56
C ASP A 712 -8.23 44.88 25.99
N THR A 713 -7.88 43.62 26.18
CA THR A 713 -7.84 42.96 27.48
C THR A 713 -6.42 42.53 27.85
N LYS A 714 -6.04 42.72 29.12
CA LYS A 714 -4.78 42.24 29.68
C LYS A 714 -4.99 41.75 31.13
N THR A 715 -4.62 40.54 31.43
CA THR A 715 -4.64 40.05 32.83
C THR A 715 -3.40 40.54 33.59
N LEU A 716 -3.65 41.34 34.63
CA LEU A 716 -2.63 41.76 35.57
C LEU A 716 -2.51 40.74 36.70
N ARG A 717 -1.36 40.11 36.85
CA ARG A 717 -1.09 39.06 37.85
C ARG A 717 -0.53 39.61 39.17
N GLN A 718 -0.94 40.83 39.58
CA GLN A 718 -0.58 41.45 40.83
C GLN A 718 -1.70 41.27 41.87
N GLY A 719 -1.41 40.63 43.00
CA GLY A 719 -2.39 40.32 44.03
C GLY A 719 -3.28 39.12 43.78
N SER A 720 -4.05 38.70 44.77
CA SER A 720 -5.06 37.62 44.66
C SER A 720 -6.43 38.16 45.08
N PRO A 721 -7.51 38.00 44.27
CA PRO A 721 -7.52 37.52 42.87
C PRO A 721 -6.88 38.52 41.90
N HIS A 722 -6.41 37.99 40.74
CA HIS A 722 -5.87 38.82 39.65
C HIS A 722 -6.94 39.71 39.03
N SER A 723 -6.51 40.75 38.30
CA SER A 723 -7.42 41.70 37.65
C SER A 723 -7.38 41.56 36.11
N LEU A 724 -8.53 41.54 35.48
CA LEU A 724 -8.66 41.75 34.03
C LEU A 724 -8.69 43.26 33.80
N PHE A 725 -7.67 43.79 33.13
CA PHE A 725 -7.57 45.17 32.77
C PHE A 725 -8.07 45.35 31.35
N CYS A 726 -9.10 46.17 31.16
CA CYS A 726 -9.76 46.46 29.90
C CYS A 726 -9.48 47.90 29.51
N THR A 727 -9.04 48.09 28.24
CA THR A 727 -8.76 49.41 27.66
C THR A 727 -9.63 49.58 26.41
N LYS A 728 -10.42 50.64 26.36
CA LYS A 728 -11.21 50.92 25.15
C LYS A 728 -10.29 51.29 23.98
N ASN A 729 -10.64 50.81 22.80
CA ASN A 729 -9.97 51.09 21.54
C ASN A 729 -10.96 51.60 20.47
N GLN A 730 -10.53 51.70 19.23
CA GLN A 730 -11.37 52.13 18.09
C GLN A 730 -11.34 51.06 16.96
N ALA A 731 -11.28 49.77 17.33
CA ALA A 731 -11.11 48.67 16.38
C ALA A 731 -12.26 48.60 15.38
N SER A 732 -13.52 48.82 15.82
CA SER A 732 -14.68 48.82 14.91
C SER A 732 -14.62 49.98 13.91
N TYR A 733 -14.27 51.17 14.35
CA TYR A 733 -14.04 52.28 13.43
C TYR A 733 -12.91 52.01 12.45
N GLY A 734 -11.81 51.53 12.93
CA GLY A 734 -10.66 51.16 12.09
C GLY A 734 -11.01 50.06 11.05
N ARG A 735 -11.85 49.06 11.43
CA ARG A 735 -12.37 48.07 10.48
C ARG A 735 -13.24 48.74 9.39
N ARG A 736 -14.20 49.57 9.77
CA ARG A 736 -15.08 50.27 8.82
C ARG A 736 -14.33 51.22 7.92
N ALA A 737 -13.32 51.95 8.43
CA ALA A 737 -12.50 52.83 7.64
C ALA A 737 -11.65 52.09 6.59
N ARG A 738 -11.06 50.96 6.97
CA ARG A 738 -10.34 50.08 6.01
C ARG A 738 -11.28 49.51 4.96
N GLN A 739 -12.48 49.06 5.38
CA GLN A 739 -13.47 48.54 4.45
C GLN A 739 -13.93 49.60 3.46
N ARG A 740 -14.23 50.82 3.93
CA ARG A 740 -14.60 51.95 3.06
C ARG A 740 -13.51 52.30 2.04
N LYS A 741 -12.25 52.25 2.44
CA LYS A 741 -11.13 52.44 1.50
C LYS A 741 -11.13 51.37 0.41
N LYS A 742 -11.28 50.08 0.79
CA LYS A 742 -11.39 48.98 -0.14
C LYS A 742 -12.59 49.12 -1.07
N ASP A 743 -13.71 49.57 -0.56
CA ASP A 743 -14.92 49.79 -1.35
C ASP A 743 -14.75 50.86 -2.40
N LEU A 744 -14.08 51.96 -2.07
CA LEU A 744 -13.76 53.04 -3.01
C LEU A 744 -12.79 52.55 -4.11
N GLU A 745 -11.81 51.72 -3.76
CA GLU A 745 -10.89 51.11 -4.73
C GLU A 745 -11.66 50.19 -5.70
N HIS A 746 -12.56 49.32 -5.18
CA HIS A 746 -13.37 48.46 -6.03
C HIS A 746 -14.35 49.23 -6.91
N LEU A 747 -14.94 50.28 -6.37
CA LEU A 747 -15.85 51.16 -7.14
C LEU A 747 -15.14 51.80 -8.32
N SER A 748 -13.95 52.38 -8.11
CA SER A 748 -13.12 52.97 -9.18
C SER A 748 -12.80 51.97 -10.29
N LEU A 749 -12.51 50.66 -9.94
CA LEU A 749 -12.29 49.61 -10.93
C LEU A 749 -13.55 49.32 -11.74
N PHE A 750 -14.72 49.24 -11.11
CA PHE A 750 -15.97 49.04 -11.84
C PHE A 750 -16.32 50.19 -12.78
N GLU A 751 -16.07 51.42 -12.38
CA GLU A 751 -16.26 52.60 -13.23
C GLU A 751 -15.33 52.57 -14.46
N GLU A 752 -14.06 52.15 -14.27
CA GLU A 752 -13.11 51.94 -15.37
C GLU A 752 -13.60 50.88 -16.35
N TYR A 753 -14.06 49.71 -15.89
CA TYR A 753 -14.56 48.65 -16.77
C TYR A 753 -15.84 49.05 -17.53
N CYS A 754 -16.75 49.82 -16.92
CA CYS A 754 -17.92 50.34 -17.60
C CYS A 754 -17.56 51.39 -18.68
N SER A 755 -16.47 52.17 -18.49
CA SER A 755 -16.01 53.12 -19.49
C SER A 755 -15.35 52.47 -20.69
N GLN A 756 -14.56 51.40 -20.45
CA GLN A 756 -13.91 50.62 -21.51
C GLN A 756 -14.91 49.81 -22.37
N GLY A 757 -15.99 49.30 -21.79
CA GLY A 757 -17.05 48.56 -22.51
C GLY A 757 -17.93 49.43 -23.40
N ARG A 758 -17.88 50.74 -23.29
CA ARG A 758 -18.69 51.69 -24.09
C ARG A 758 -17.94 52.34 -25.27
N SER A 759 -16.69 51.93 -25.54
CA SER A 759 -16.01 52.43 -26.76
C SER A 759 -16.66 51.78 -27.98
N PRO A 760 -17.21 52.55 -28.91
CA PRO A 760 -17.85 51.99 -30.11
C PRO A 760 -16.79 51.36 -30.99
N SER A 761 -16.99 50.09 -31.34
CA SER A 761 -16.29 49.35 -32.41
C SER A 761 -16.67 49.90 -33.77
#